data_474152dbf9bf8c44bb82e03d5b6f2e3b
#
_entry.id   474152dbf9bf8c44bb82e03d5b6f2e3b
#
_cell.length_a   1.000
_cell.length_b   1.000
_cell.length_c   1.000
_cell.angle_alpha   90.00
_cell.angle_beta   90.00
_cell.angle_gamma   90.00
#
_symmetry.space_group_name_H-M   'P 1'
#
loop_
_entity.id
_entity.type
_entity.pdbx_description
1 polymer ?
#
loop_
_entity_poly.entity_id
_entity_poly.type
_entity_poly.pdbx_seq_one_letter_code
_entity_poly.pdbx_strand_id
1 'polypeptide(L)'
;MEIKNFIYGTLTAMTLMTVTESQAAGRENPFFVVSKAPYEAVPFDKIHISDYEEAIKEGISRHTKEVEAIVSNSEAPTFENTIDAYDRSGHLLNSAILTLSNLESAMGDTVLMKIMGDVTPLISQHQTNLLLNEGLWERIKKVYDDRAARPDLSPESIRLIEETYKSFDQNGANLKGEDREKYRQLMGKLSDLTVKFGQNVSNEMSNPDLRLWVKEEDLAGIPEAIRTAAREAAREALVADGKEDDSSLYLFTMYAPSYGPFMKYADNRSLREQLWKMYNSRNIKGEFDNTSVLKEIANTRLELGKLMGKENFSQFKLQGTMAATPEAVMNLLEDLRTHYAEPARKEMKEIEAYAQKSEGEEFHLMPWDYSYWADKLMNERYAFNDEVMKPYFELNNTIDGVFGLATKLYGYTFKENKDIPVYHPDVKAYEVYDSDGSMLGVLYADFFYRTGKSPGAWMTEFRGEEKDAQGNRTLPLIYIVCNFSKPVGNKAVLLTPGEVETFLHEFGHALHGLSAQAVYPSFAGTNVYHDFVELFSQFNENYLTEKEFLDGFARHHETGEKMPVELIEKFVESNRFGAAYACMRQLGFGYLDMAYHTITEPLPDSLNVEEFEVKAQDPVRLFNAVEGTMVSPNFGHIFSGGYASGYYGYKWSEVLDADAFAAFKENGIFDKKTADKFKKMLQAGGSVDPMTLYVGFRGKQPTTEALLERDGIKVDK
;
A
#
# COMPACT_ATOMS: atom_id res chain seq x y z
N MET A 1 -41.75 -49.17 -21.86
CA MET A 1 -42.39 -48.03 -22.55
C MET A 1 -41.88 -46.80 -21.89
N GLU A 2 -40.75 -46.37 -22.35
CA GLU A 2 -40.37 -45.07 -22.91
C GLU A 2 -41.16 -43.86 -22.37
N ILE A 3 -40.43 -42.90 -21.78
CA ILE A 3 -40.43 -41.54 -22.28
C ILE A 3 -39.16 -40.83 -21.73
N LYS A 4 -38.45 -40.31 -22.68
CA LYS A 4 -37.18 -39.55 -22.67
C LYS A 4 -37.34 -38.10 -22.17
N ASN A 5 -36.26 -37.63 -21.52
CA ASN A 5 -35.57 -36.34 -21.70
C ASN A 5 -36.37 -35.05 -21.87
N PHE A 6 -36.07 -34.05 -20.97
CA PHE A 6 -35.69 -32.74 -21.43
C PHE A 6 -34.79 -32.06 -20.36
N ILE A 7 -33.49 -32.14 -20.58
CA ILE A 7 -32.49 -31.27 -19.94
C ILE A 7 -32.22 -30.16 -20.95
N TYR A 8 -32.49 -28.92 -20.60
CA TYR A 8 -31.87 -27.76 -21.22
C TYR A 8 -30.99 -27.07 -20.18
N GLY A 9 -29.74 -27.47 -20.19
CA GLY A 9 -28.64 -26.69 -19.59
C GLY A 9 -28.18 -25.64 -20.58
N THR A 10 -28.21 -24.42 -20.18
CA THR A 10 -27.46 -23.34 -20.84
C THR A 10 -25.98 -23.44 -20.46
N LEU A 11 -25.23 -24.20 -21.27
CA LEU A 11 -23.75 -24.11 -21.29
C LEU A 11 -23.42 -22.78 -21.92
N THR A 12 -23.00 -21.83 -21.13
CA THR A 12 -22.21 -20.67 -21.60
C THR A 12 -20.83 -21.22 -21.96
N ALA A 13 -20.53 -21.26 -23.25
CA ALA A 13 -19.25 -21.72 -23.75
C ALA A 13 -18.11 -20.80 -23.26
N MET A 14 -17.39 -21.25 -22.23
CA MET A 14 -16.01 -20.85 -22.04
C MET A 14 -15.22 -21.42 -23.22
N THR A 15 -14.89 -20.59 -24.18
CA THR A 15 -13.92 -20.94 -25.22
C THR A 15 -12.56 -21.04 -24.55
N LEU A 16 -12.21 -22.22 -24.04
CA LEU A 16 -10.83 -22.57 -23.78
C LEU A 16 -10.13 -22.54 -25.14
N MET A 17 -9.37 -21.48 -25.40
CA MET A 17 -8.33 -21.51 -26.42
C MET A 17 -7.25 -22.48 -25.95
N THR A 18 -7.38 -23.75 -26.30
CA THR A 18 -6.25 -24.66 -26.36
C THR A 18 -5.35 -24.19 -27.51
N VAL A 19 -4.40 -23.34 -27.19
CA VAL A 19 -3.29 -23.05 -28.12
C VAL A 19 -2.45 -24.33 -28.16
N THR A 20 -2.55 -25.06 -29.26
CA THR A 20 -1.67 -26.18 -29.58
C THR A 20 -0.25 -25.63 -29.68
N GLU A 21 0.70 -26.25 -29.01
CA GLU A 21 2.17 -25.94 -29.02
C GLU A 21 2.83 -25.87 -30.42
N SER A 22 2.10 -26.04 -31.49
CA SER A 22 2.66 -26.09 -32.86
C SER A 22 2.69 -24.75 -33.60
N GLN A 23 2.26 -23.61 -33.01
CA GLN A 23 2.31 -22.29 -33.63
C GLN A 23 3.37 -21.34 -33.08
N ALA A 24 4.15 -21.74 -32.08
CA ALA A 24 5.17 -20.89 -31.45
C ALA A 24 6.49 -20.73 -32.26
N ALA A 25 6.69 -21.49 -33.30
CA ALA A 25 7.91 -21.38 -34.11
C ALA A 25 7.76 -20.27 -35.17
N GLY A 26 7.97 -18.99 -34.80
CA GLY A 26 8.02 -17.87 -35.73
C GLY A 26 7.40 -16.54 -35.25
N ARG A 27 6.75 -16.49 -34.08
CA ARG A 27 6.22 -15.24 -33.52
C ARG A 27 7.31 -14.56 -32.69
N GLU A 28 7.58 -13.29 -32.98
CA GLU A 28 8.48 -12.48 -32.19
C GLU A 28 7.79 -12.11 -30.85
N ASN A 29 8.51 -12.28 -29.73
CA ASN A 29 7.99 -11.90 -28.40
C ASN A 29 7.79 -10.38 -28.34
N PRO A 30 6.60 -9.88 -27.97
CA PRO A 30 6.28 -8.45 -27.96
C PRO A 30 7.19 -7.61 -27.06
N PHE A 31 7.79 -8.18 -26.04
CA PHE A 31 8.76 -7.48 -25.18
C PHE A 31 10.10 -7.18 -25.88
N PHE A 32 10.41 -7.84 -26.99
CA PHE A 32 11.68 -7.63 -27.70
C PHE A 32 11.64 -6.53 -28.73
N VAL A 33 10.47 -5.97 -28.99
CA VAL A 33 10.25 -4.93 -30.01
C VAL A 33 9.51 -3.74 -29.40
N VAL A 34 9.78 -2.55 -29.92
CA VAL A 34 9.04 -1.34 -29.53
C VAL A 34 7.57 -1.49 -29.91
N SER A 35 6.68 -1.26 -28.96
CA SER A 35 5.23 -1.32 -29.18
C SER A 35 4.79 -0.31 -30.22
N LYS A 36 3.90 -0.73 -31.12
CA LYS A 36 3.25 0.14 -32.13
C LYS A 36 1.91 0.69 -31.64
N ALA A 37 1.50 0.40 -30.41
CA ALA A 37 0.34 0.98 -29.79
C ALA A 37 0.53 2.49 -29.57
N PRO A 38 -0.53 3.27 -29.43
CA PRO A 38 -0.42 4.69 -29.08
C PRO A 38 0.47 4.87 -27.84
N TYR A 39 1.39 5.82 -27.91
CA TYR A 39 2.35 6.15 -26.83
C TYR A 39 3.29 4.99 -26.42
N GLU A 40 3.50 4.03 -27.34
CA GLU A 40 4.25 2.80 -27.05
C GLU A 40 3.68 2.04 -25.83
N ALA A 41 2.36 2.12 -25.65
CA ALA A 41 1.65 1.42 -24.58
C ALA A 41 1.88 -0.09 -24.65
N VAL A 42 1.76 -0.76 -23.50
CA VAL A 42 1.92 -2.23 -23.43
C VAL A 42 0.90 -2.90 -24.36
N PRO A 43 1.33 -3.73 -25.32
CA PRO A 43 0.43 -4.36 -26.27
C PRO A 43 -0.23 -5.61 -25.67
N PHE A 44 -1.08 -5.42 -24.66
CA PHE A 44 -1.71 -6.51 -23.91
C PHE A 44 -2.42 -7.54 -24.80
N ASP A 45 -2.99 -7.10 -25.92
CA ASP A 45 -3.66 -7.94 -26.91
C ASP A 45 -2.72 -8.90 -27.68
N LYS A 46 -1.41 -8.67 -27.59
CA LYS A 46 -0.37 -9.44 -28.30
C LYS A 46 0.52 -10.27 -27.39
N ILE A 47 0.53 -9.97 -26.08
CA ILE A 47 1.34 -10.69 -25.10
C ILE A 47 0.64 -12.01 -24.75
N HIS A 48 1.37 -13.11 -24.87
CA HIS A 48 0.94 -14.41 -24.41
C HIS A 48 1.61 -14.72 -23.06
N ILE A 49 0.98 -15.55 -22.26
CA ILE A 49 1.50 -15.93 -20.94
C ILE A 49 2.92 -16.49 -21.00
N SER A 50 3.25 -17.26 -22.05
CA SER A 50 4.60 -17.82 -22.30
C SER A 50 5.68 -16.78 -22.57
N ASP A 51 5.31 -15.55 -22.94
CA ASP A 51 6.26 -14.50 -23.30
C ASP A 51 6.98 -13.93 -22.08
N TYR A 52 6.36 -13.97 -20.89
CA TYR A 52 6.92 -13.38 -19.67
C TYR A 52 8.20 -14.05 -19.21
N GLU A 53 8.20 -15.38 -19.10
CA GLU A 53 9.37 -16.12 -18.62
C GLU A 53 10.56 -15.95 -19.58
N GLU A 54 10.30 -15.99 -20.88
CA GLU A 54 11.31 -15.75 -21.91
C GLU A 54 11.86 -14.32 -21.83
N ALA A 55 10.97 -13.31 -21.71
CA ALA A 55 11.37 -11.91 -21.64
C ALA A 55 12.19 -11.60 -20.38
N ILE A 56 11.85 -12.18 -19.25
CA ILE A 56 12.60 -12.01 -17.99
C ILE A 56 13.99 -12.67 -18.10
N LYS A 57 14.09 -13.89 -18.59
CA LYS A 57 15.39 -14.56 -18.77
C LYS A 57 16.30 -13.83 -19.76
N GLU A 58 15.78 -13.40 -20.89
CA GLU A 58 16.53 -12.60 -21.85
C GLU A 58 16.86 -11.21 -21.28
N GLY A 59 15.92 -10.61 -20.52
CA GLY A 59 16.14 -9.34 -19.82
C GLY A 59 17.30 -9.41 -18.82
N ILE A 60 17.38 -10.48 -18.01
CA ILE A 60 18.51 -10.75 -17.12
C ILE A 60 19.82 -10.88 -17.93
N SER A 61 19.77 -11.63 -19.05
CA SER A 61 20.96 -11.82 -19.90
C SER A 61 21.45 -10.49 -20.50
N ARG A 62 20.55 -9.66 -21.01
CA ARG A 62 20.90 -8.35 -21.60
C ARG A 62 21.42 -7.40 -20.54
N HIS A 63 20.72 -7.27 -19.41
CA HIS A 63 21.15 -6.40 -18.32
C HIS A 63 22.52 -6.80 -17.77
N THR A 64 22.82 -8.10 -17.66
CA THR A 64 24.16 -8.59 -17.31
C THR A 64 25.22 -8.08 -18.27
N LYS A 65 24.98 -8.17 -19.60
CA LYS A 65 25.92 -7.68 -20.63
C LYS A 65 26.08 -6.16 -20.62
N GLU A 66 25.00 -5.41 -20.37
CA GLU A 66 25.04 -3.95 -20.22
C GLU A 66 25.95 -3.56 -19.05
N VAL A 67 25.79 -4.21 -17.88
CA VAL A 67 26.64 -3.98 -16.72
C VAL A 67 28.08 -4.45 -16.97
N GLU A 68 28.30 -5.60 -17.63
CA GLU A 68 29.64 -6.05 -18.03
C GLU A 68 30.33 -5.03 -18.96
N ALA A 69 29.59 -4.39 -19.86
CA ALA A 69 30.12 -3.32 -20.72
C ALA A 69 30.55 -2.08 -19.90
N ILE A 70 29.77 -1.70 -18.87
CA ILE A 70 30.15 -0.62 -17.95
C ILE A 70 31.44 -1.00 -17.20
N VAL A 71 31.50 -2.20 -16.62
CA VAL A 71 32.63 -2.66 -15.81
C VAL A 71 33.91 -2.81 -16.64
N SER A 72 33.79 -3.33 -17.86
CA SER A 72 34.94 -3.54 -18.77
C SER A 72 35.39 -2.31 -19.55
N ASN A 73 34.69 -1.18 -19.40
CA ASN A 73 35.08 0.06 -20.08
C ASN A 73 36.48 0.51 -19.63
N SER A 74 37.42 0.60 -20.58
CA SER A 74 38.80 0.97 -20.29
C SER A 74 39.00 2.48 -19.97
N GLU A 75 38.02 3.31 -20.25
CA GLU A 75 38.03 4.72 -19.90
C GLU A 75 37.86 4.93 -18.39
N ALA A 76 38.41 6.03 -17.87
CA ALA A 76 38.19 6.40 -16.50
C ALA A 76 36.69 6.51 -16.18
N PRO A 77 36.24 6.07 -14.98
CA PRO A 77 34.83 6.21 -14.59
C PRO A 77 34.39 7.67 -14.58
N THR A 78 33.30 7.96 -15.29
CA THR A 78 32.62 9.25 -15.30
C THR A 78 31.15 9.08 -14.93
N PHE A 79 30.44 10.17 -14.71
CA PHE A 79 29.01 10.15 -14.52
C PHE A 79 28.31 9.43 -15.68
N GLU A 80 28.64 9.80 -16.90
CA GLU A 80 27.98 9.34 -18.13
C GLU A 80 28.24 7.85 -18.41
N ASN A 81 29.51 7.40 -18.28
CA ASN A 81 29.90 6.02 -18.62
C ASN A 81 29.72 5.02 -17.44
N THR A 82 29.20 5.49 -16.30
CA THR A 82 29.05 4.63 -15.11
C THR A 82 27.66 4.81 -14.48
N ILE A 83 27.34 5.99 -13.96
CA ILE A 83 26.10 6.22 -13.19
C ILE A 83 24.88 6.29 -14.12
N ASP A 84 24.90 7.17 -15.13
CA ASP A 84 23.83 7.33 -16.11
C ASP A 84 23.65 6.05 -16.93
N ALA A 85 24.77 5.43 -17.35
CA ALA A 85 24.72 4.16 -18.06
C ALA A 85 24.10 3.02 -17.23
N TYR A 86 24.36 2.97 -15.93
CA TYR A 86 23.77 1.98 -15.04
C TYR A 86 22.28 2.28 -14.77
N ASP A 87 21.92 3.53 -14.50
CA ASP A 87 20.54 3.94 -14.24
C ASP A 87 19.60 3.62 -15.42
N ARG A 88 20.11 3.73 -16.64
CA ARG A 88 19.37 3.43 -17.87
C ARG A 88 19.48 1.98 -18.35
N SER A 89 20.17 1.11 -17.59
CA SER A 89 20.30 -0.29 -17.95
C SER A 89 19.08 -1.13 -17.53
N GLY A 90 18.90 -2.32 -18.08
CA GLY A 90 17.88 -3.26 -17.66
C GLY A 90 16.45 -2.97 -18.13
N HIS A 91 16.24 -2.14 -19.12
CA HIS A 91 14.92 -1.73 -19.63
C HIS A 91 13.99 -2.91 -19.94
N LEU A 92 14.48 -3.93 -20.66
CA LEU A 92 13.68 -5.10 -21.01
C LEU A 92 13.24 -5.86 -19.75
N LEU A 93 14.16 -6.05 -18.81
CA LEU A 93 13.89 -6.76 -17.56
C LEU A 93 12.82 -6.03 -16.75
N ASN A 94 12.98 -4.72 -16.56
CA ASN A 94 12.03 -3.89 -15.82
C ASN A 94 10.64 -3.91 -16.45
N SER A 95 10.53 -3.74 -17.77
CA SER A 95 9.26 -3.78 -18.49
C SER A 95 8.54 -5.12 -18.32
N ALA A 96 9.27 -6.24 -18.42
CA ALA A 96 8.69 -7.57 -18.28
C ALA A 96 8.25 -7.84 -16.82
N ILE A 97 9.08 -7.46 -15.83
CA ILE A 97 8.76 -7.62 -14.40
C ILE A 97 7.53 -6.79 -14.04
N LEU A 98 7.53 -5.48 -14.34
CA LEU A 98 6.42 -4.59 -14.04
C LEU A 98 5.12 -5.09 -14.66
N THR A 99 5.14 -5.49 -15.93
CA THR A 99 3.94 -5.98 -16.60
C THR A 99 3.45 -7.29 -15.97
N LEU A 100 4.32 -8.26 -15.69
CA LEU A 100 3.95 -9.53 -15.06
C LEU A 100 3.38 -9.32 -13.65
N SER A 101 4.09 -8.57 -12.79
CA SER A 101 3.69 -8.32 -11.40
C SER A 101 2.34 -7.61 -11.31
N ASN A 102 2.15 -6.60 -12.17
CA ASN A 102 0.92 -5.83 -12.22
C ASN A 102 -0.27 -6.69 -12.67
N LEU A 103 -0.09 -7.53 -13.67
CA LEU A 103 -1.15 -8.42 -14.14
C LEU A 103 -1.41 -9.58 -13.19
N GLU A 104 -0.39 -10.12 -12.54
CA GLU A 104 -0.55 -11.13 -11.49
C GLU A 104 -1.50 -10.63 -10.39
N SER A 105 -1.23 -9.43 -9.86
CA SER A 105 -2.04 -8.82 -8.80
C SER A 105 -3.43 -8.41 -9.29
N ALA A 106 -3.56 -7.88 -10.51
CA ALA A 106 -4.82 -7.37 -11.03
C ALA A 106 -5.74 -8.46 -11.61
N MET A 107 -5.21 -9.54 -12.14
CA MET A 107 -5.99 -10.58 -12.82
C MET A 107 -6.25 -11.82 -11.97
N GLY A 108 -5.38 -12.13 -11.01
CA GLY A 108 -5.50 -13.32 -10.18
C GLY A 108 -5.39 -14.64 -10.95
N ASP A 109 -4.69 -14.62 -12.07
CA ASP A 109 -4.49 -15.80 -12.91
C ASP A 109 -3.44 -16.73 -12.27
N THR A 110 -3.84 -17.99 -11.99
CA THR A 110 -2.97 -18.97 -11.34
C THR A 110 -1.71 -19.31 -12.15
N VAL A 111 -1.75 -19.14 -13.49
CA VAL A 111 -0.57 -19.36 -14.34
C VAL A 111 0.40 -18.18 -14.21
N LEU A 112 -0.10 -16.94 -14.17
CA LEU A 112 0.74 -15.77 -13.89
C LEU A 112 1.39 -15.87 -12.51
N MET A 113 0.63 -16.26 -11.48
CA MET A 113 1.14 -16.51 -10.11
C MET A 113 2.28 -17.56 -10.13
N LYS A 114 2.08 -18.65 -10.88
CA LYS A 114 3.11 -19.69 -11.01
C LYS A 114 4.36 -19.14 -11.68
N ILE A 115 4.24 -18.42 -12.79
CA ILE A 115 5.39 -17.83 -13.49
C ILE A 115 6.12 -16.85 -12.57
N MET A 116 5.40 -15.99 -11.85
CA MET A 116 5.99 -15.07 -10.87
C MET A 116 6.80 -15.85 -9.82
N GLY A 117 6.25 -16.93 -9.28
CA GLY A 117 6.96 -17.80 -8.33
C GLY A 117 8.23 -18.42 -8.94
N ASP A 118 8.19 -18.84 -10.20
CA ASP A 118 9.33 -19.46 -10.90
C ASP A 118 10.45 -18.44 -11.23
N VAL A 119 10.09 -17.17 -11.54
CA VAL A 119 11.08 -16.15 -11.94
C VAL A 119 11.61 -15.28 -10.81
N THR A 120 10.87 -15.12 -9.71
CA THR A 120 11.29 -14.31 -8.56
C THR A 120 12.66 -14.68 -8.00
N PRO A 121 13.02 -15.97 -7.83
CA PRO A 121 14.36 -16.33 -7.40
C PRO A 121 15.47 -15.92 -8.40
N LEU A 122 15.18 -15.96 -9.69
CA LEU A 122 16.14 -15.54 -10.74
C LEU A 122 16.38 -14.04 -10.70
N ILE A 123 15.31 -13.25 -10.52
CA ILE A 123 15.37 -11.80 -10.39
C ILE A 123 16.16 -11.41 -9.14
N SER A 124 15.84 -12.02 -7.99
CA SER A 124 16.52 -11.75 -6.71
C SER A 124 18.01 -12.08 -6.77
N GLN A 125 18.35 -13.22 -7.38
CA GLN A 125 19.76 -13.61 -7.60
C GLN A 125 20.48 -12.61 -8.49
N HIS A 126 19.85 -12.17 -9.59
CA HIS A 126 20.40 -11.18 -10.50
C HIS A 126 20.66 -9.85 -9.80
N GLN A 127 19.68 -9.32 -9.07
CA GLN A 127 19.83 -8.08 -8.28
C GLN A 127 20.96 -8.18 -7.26
N THR A 128 21.05 -9.29 -6.52
CA THR A 128 22.15 -9.52 -5.57
C THR A 128 23.50 -9.51 -6.28
N ASN A 129 23.61 -10.15 -7.44
CA ASN A 129 24.85 -10.19 -8.20
C ASN A 129 25.28 -8.80 -8.70
N LEU A 130 24.31 -7.93 -9.08
CA LEU A 130 24.58 -6.56 -9.50
C LEU A 130 25.09 -5.72 -8.32
N LEU A 131 24.36 -5.73 -7.21
CA LEU A 131 24.69 -4.93 -6.02
C LEU A 131 26.03 -5.34 -5.39
N LEU A 132 26.43 -6.59 -5.53
CA LEU A 132 27.70 -7.12 -5.03
C LEU A 132 28.80 -7.22 -6.12
N ASN A 133 28.61 -6.57 -7.29
CA ASN A 133 29.62 -6.55 -8.34
C ASN A 133 30.77 -5.59 -7.99
N GLU A 134 31.96 -6.14 -7.75
CA GLU A 134 33.13 -5.35 -7.33
C GLU A 134 33.56 -4.32 -8.36
N GLY A 135 33.59 -4.72 -9.63
CA GLY A 135 34.02 -3.81 -10.71
C GLY A 135 33.05 -2.62 -10.87
N LEU A 136 31.74 -2.89 -10.78
CA LEU A 136 30.74 -1.83 -10.82
C LEU A 136 30.85 -0.92 -9.58
N TRP A 137 30.99 -1.51 -8.40
CA TRP A 137 31.17 -0.75 -7.15
C TRP A 137 32.40 0.17 -7.19
N GLU A 138 33.54 -0.30 -7.64
CA GLU A 138 34.76 0.50 -7.74
C GLU A 138 34.57 1.71 -8.67
N ARG A 139 33.86 1.51 -9.78
CA ARG A 139 33.52 2.60 -10.71
C ARG A 139 32.56 3.62 -10.08
N ILE A 140 31.47 3.14 -9.47
CA ILE A 140 30.49 3.99 -8.75
C ILE A 140 31.21 4.81 -7.66
N LYS A 141 32.02 4.15 -6.83
CA LYS A 141 32.78 4.79 -5.77
C LYS A 141 33.72 5.88 -6.30
N LYS A 142 34.41 5.61 -7.40
CA LYS A 142 35.31 6.59 -8.04
C LYS A 142 34.55 7.83 -8.50
N VAL A 143 33.40 7.65 -9.15
CA VAL A 143 32.54 8.78 -9.57
C VAL A 143 32.01 9.56 -8.36
N TYR A 144 31.59 8.86 -7.31
CA TYR A 144 31.16 9.48 -6.06
C TYR A 144 32.26 10.30 -5.39
N ASP A 145 33.47 9.76 -5.28
CA ASP A 145 34.61 10.46 -4.66
C ASP A 145 35.02 11.71 -5.47
N ASP A 146 34.90 11.67 -6.79
CA ASP A 146 35.28 12.75 -7.70
C ASP A 146 34.18 13.82 -7.92
N ARG A 147 32.92 13.59 -7.43
CA ARG A 147 31.76 14.42 -7.77
C ARG A 147 31.90 15.89 -7.47
N ALA A 148 32.65 16.23 -6.38
CA ALA A 148 32.91 17.62 -6.00
C ALA A 148 33.79 18.38 -7.02
N ALA A 149 34.51 17.65 -7.89
CA ALA A 149 35.34 18.22 -8.95
C ALA A 149 34.58 18.41 -10.28
N ARG A 150 33.26 18.10 -10.31
CA ARG A 150 32.37 18.14 -11.49
C ARG A 150 31.31 19.25 -11.36
N PRO A 151 31.67 20.55 -11.39
CA PRO A 151 30.69 21.64 -11.28
C PRO A 151 29.78 21.78 -12.51
N ASP A 152 30.05 21.04 -13.55
CA ASP A 152 29.28 20.93 -14.80
C ASP A 152 28.04 20.03 -14.65
N LEU A 153 27.99 19.15 -13.66
CA LEU A 153 26.86 18.28 -13.41
C LEU A 153 25.67 19.04 -12.79
N SER A 154 24.47 18.67 -13.23
CA SER A 154 23.25 19.22 -12.63
C SER A 154 23.06 18.74 -11.18
N PRO A 155 22.29 19.48 -10.36
CA PRO A 155 21.94 19.00 -9.01
C PRO A 155 21.31 17.61 -9.01
N GLU A 156 20.48 17.30 -10.01
CA GLU A 156 19.83 15.98 -10.16
C GLU A 156 20.87 14.89 -10.48
N SER A 157 21.85 15.18 -11.35
CA SER A 157 22.97 14.26 -11.62
C SER A 157 23.83 13.98 -10.38
N ILE A 158 24.12 15.01 -9.59
CA ILE A 158 24.86 14.85 -8.31
C ILE A 158 24.05 13.97 -7.36
N ARG A 159 22.75 14.22 -7.24
CA ARG A 159 21.86 13.38 -6.41
C ARG A 159 21.84 11.93 -6.90
N LEU A 160 21.80 11.69 -8.21
CA LEU A 160 21.84 10.32 -8.74
C LEU A 160 23.15 9.60 -8.34
N ILE A 161 24.29 10.30 -8.40
CA ILE A 161 25.55 9.73 -7.90
C ILE A 161 25.45 9.36 -6.43
N GLU A 162 24.89 10.25 -5.60
CA GLU A 162 24.79 10.06 -4.14
C GLU A 162 23.82 8.92 -3.77
N GLU A 163 22.65 8.88 -4.39
CA GLU A 163 21.66 7.82 -4.11
C GLU A 163 22.12 6.47 -4.67
N THR A 164 22.79 6.43 -5.85
CA THR A 164 23.36 5.18 -6.38
C THR A 164 24.46 4.67 -5.47
N TYR A 165 25.42 5.52 -5.06
CA TYR A 165 26.46 5.14 -4.11
C TYR A 165 25.87 4.60 -2.81
N LYS A 166 24.92 5.32 -2.22
CA LYS A 166 24.24 4.95 -0.98
C LYS A 166 23.50 3.62 -1.12
N SER A 167 22.80 3.40 -2.22
CA SER A 167 22.11 2.13 -2.50
C SER A 167 23.08 0.95 -2.52
N PHE A 168 24.21 1.06 -3.22
CA PHE A 168 25.23 0.01 -3.25
C PHE A 168 25.89 -0.22 -1.88
N ASP A 169 26.26 0.87 -1.19
CA ASP A 169 26.88 0.80 0.13
C ASP A 169 25.96 0.08 1.15
N GLN A 170 24.69 0.46 1.20
CA GLN A 170 23.68 -0.15 2.07
C GLN A 170 23.37 -1.62 1.70
N ASN A 171 23.65 -2.04 0.48
CA ASN A 171 23.48 -3.43 0.06
C ASN A 171 24.78 -4.22 0.09
N GLY A 172 25.78 -3.78 0.86
CA GLY A 172 26.98 -4.53 1.18
C GLY A 172 28.09 -4.50 0.13
N ALA A 173 28.02 -3.60 -0.87
CA ALA A 173 29.03 -3.49 -1.92
C ALA A 173 30.43 -3.17 -1.38
N ASN A 174 30.50 -2.42 -0.28
CA ASN A 174 31.76 -2.07 0.41
C ASN A 174 32.36 -3.20 1.22
N LEU A 175 31.60 -4.29 1.51
CA LEU A 175 32.08 -5.44 2.27
C LEU A 175 33.04 -6.29 1.44
N LYS A 176 34.03 -6.91 2.12
CA LYS A 176 35.06 -7.75 1.48
C LYS A 176 35.22 -9.05 2.22
N GLY A 177 35.71 -10.08 1.52
CA GLY A 177 36.09 -11.34 2.11
C GLY A 177 34.96 -12.02 2.92
N GLU A 178 35.25 -12.37 4.16
CA GLU A 178 34.31 -13.05 5.06
C GLU A 178 33.06 -12.23 5.38
N ASP A 179 33.17 -10.90 5.48
CA ASP A 179 32.03 -10.02 5.77
C ASP A 179 31.02 -10.00 4.62
N ARG A 180 31.47 -10.01 3.36
CA ARG A 180 30.61 -10.11 2.20
C ARG A 180 29.88 -11.45 2.14
N GLU A 181 30.58 -12.53 2.44
CA GLU A 181 29.97 -13.87 2.49
C GLU A 181 28.95 -13.95 3.63
N LYS A 182 29.27 -13.40 4.80
CA LYS A 182 28.34 -13.28 5.93
C LYS A 182 27.10 -12.47 5.55
N TYR A 183 27.25 -11.35 4.82
CA TYR A 183 26.12 -10.58 4.32
C TYR A 183 25.18 -11.42 3.44
N ARG A 184 25.73 -12.18 2.49
CA ARG A 184 24.93 -13.07 1.63
C ARG A 184 24.16 -14.11 2.44
N GLN A 185 24.81 -14.71 3.42
CA GLN A 185 24.19 -15.72 4.30
C GLN A 185 23.06 -15.10 5.13
N LEU A 186 23.27 -13.91 5.71
CA LEU A 186 22.24 -13.20 6.48
C LEU A 186 21.05 -12.80 5.59
N MET A 187 21.30 -12.30 4.39
CA MET A 187 20.22 -11.94 3.44
C MET A 187 19.43 -13.17 2.99
N GLY A 188 20.10 -14.28 2.68
CA GLY A 188 19.45 -15.56 2.37
C GLY A 188 18.60 -16.06 3.54
N LYS A 189 19.17 -16.11 4.74
CA LYS A 189 18.44 -16.50 5.96
C LYS A 189 17.23 -15.60 6.21
N LEU A 190 17.38 -14.29 6.06
CA LEU A 190 16.30 -13.34 6.26
C LEU A 190 15.18 -13.55 5.24
N SER A 191 15.52 -13.80 3.98
CA SER A 191 14.55 -14.13 2.93
C SER A 191 13.73 -15.38 3.30
N ASP A 192 14.37 -16.46 3.67
CA ASP A 192 13.69 -17.70 4.05
C ASP A 192 12.77 -17.51 5.26
N LEU A 193 13.24 -16.77 6.28
CA LEU A 193 12.47 -16.50 7.50
C LEU A 193 11.26 -15.61 7.23
N THR A 194 11.41 -14.57 6.40
CA THR A 194 10.30 -13.66 6.07
C THR A 194 9.22 -14.35 5.24
N VAL A 195 9.63 -15.20 4.28
CA VAL A 195 8.71 -16.05 3.52
C VAL A 195 7.98 -17.02 4.46
N LYS A 196 8.70 -17.72 5.34
CA LYS A 196 8.11 -18.64 6.32
C LYS A 196 7.09 -17.93 7.23
N PHE A 197 7.46 -16.73 7.73
CA PHE A 197 6.57 -15.93 8.57
C PHE A 197 5.25 -15.62 7.84
N GLY A 198 5.34 -15.10 6.61
CA GLY A 198 4.17 -14.75 5.80
C GLY A 198 3.29 -15.97 5.46
N GLN A 199 3.91 -17.09 5.10
CA GLN A 199 3.20 -18.34 4.84
C GLN A 199 2.47 -18.85 6.09
N ASN A 200 3.11 -18.80 7.27
CA ASN A 200 2.46 -19.19 8.51
C ASN A 200 1.23 -18.32 8.81
N VAL A 201 1.33 -16.98 8.61
CA VAL A 201 0.18 -16.08 8.76
C VAL A 201 -0.94 -16.44 7.79
N SER A 202 -0.62 -16.68 6.53
CA SER A 202 -1.61 -17.03 5.50
C SER A 202 -2.28 -18.38 5.77
N ASN A 203 -1.49 -19.38 6.16
CA ASN A 203 -1.99 -20.72 6.45
C ASN A 203 -2.89 -20.73 7.69
N GLU A 204 -2.52 -20.00 8.73
CA GLU A 204 -3.33 -19.88 9.95
C GLU A 204 -4.68 -19.21 9.69
N MET A 205 -4.73 -18.23 8.77
CA MET A 205 -6.01 -17.61 8.36
C MET A 205 -7.00 -18.60 7.74
N SER A 206 -6.50 -19.66 7.15
CA SER A 206 -7.30 -20.74 6.52
C SER A 206 -7.56 -21.92 7.45
N ASN A 207 -7.03 -21.88 8.70
CA ASN A 207 -7.14 -22.98 9.66
C ASN A 207 -8.61 -23.24 10.05
N PRO A 208 -9.13 -24.46 9.88
CA PRO A 208 -10.50 -24.80 10.27
C PRO A 208 -10.82 -24.54 11.76
N ASP A 209 -9.81 -24.60 12.63
CA ASP A 209 -9.97 -24.35 14.07
C ASP A 209 -10.27 -22.87 14.38
N LEU A 210 -10.00 -21.95 13.42
CA LEU A 210 -10.31 -20.52 13.51
C LEU A 210 -11.63 -20.16 12.84
N ARG A 211 -12.61 -21.05 12.89
CA ARG A 211 -13.96 -20.86 12.36
C ARG A 211 -14.95 -20.65 13.51
N LEU A 212 -15.61 -19.50 13.57
CA LEU A 212 -16.69 -19.25 14.52
C LEU A 212 -18.03 -19.68 13.87
N TRP A 213 -18.57 -20.81 14.30
CA TRP A 213 -19.89 -21.29 13.89
C TRP A 213 -20.96 -20.69 14.79
N VAL A 214 -21.94 -20.04 14.17
CA VAL A 214 -23.01 -19.31 14.85
C VAL A 214 -24.37 -19.83 14.39
N LYS A 215 -25.34 -19.91 15.28
CA LYS A 215 -26.72 -20.25 14.96
C LYS A 215 -27.56 -19.00 14.73
N GLU A 216 -28.71 -19.15 14.08
CA GLU A 216 -29.60 -18.04 13.76
C GLU A 216 -30.06 -17.25 14.99
N GLU A 217 -30.26 -17.92 16.12
CA GLU A 217 -30.66 -17.30 17.40
C GLU A 217 -29.62 -16.31 17.95
N ASP A 218 -28.36 -16.42 17.55
CA ASP A 218 -27.22 -15.58 17.97
C ASP A 218 -26.86 -14.48 16.97
N LEU A 219 -27.63 -14.32 15.88
CA LEU A 219 -27.36 -13.33 14.83
C LEU A 219 -27.97 -11.94 15.11
N ALA A 220 -28.53 -11.73 16.30
CA ALA A 220 -29.10 -10.43 16.65
C ALA A 220 -28.08 -9.30 16.42
N GLY A 221 -28.55 -8.18 15.86
CA GLY A 221 -27.75 -7.00 15.52
C GLY A 221 -27.04 -7.09 14.16
N ILE A 222 -26.76 -8.28 13.62
CA ILE A 222 -26.01 -8.44 12.38
C ILE A 222 -26.89 -8.13 11.15
N PRO A 223 -26.44 -7.22 10.23
CA PRO A 223 -27.17 -6.88 9.02
C PRO A 223 -27.41 -8.08 8.08
N GLU A 224 -28.52 -8.07 7.34
CA GLU A 224 -28.93 -9.16 6.46
C GLU A 224 -27.89 -9.54 5.38
N ALA A 225 -27.22 -8.56 4.80
CA ALA A 225 -26.16 -8.82 3.81
C ALA A 225 -24.99 -9.61 4.41
N ILE A 226 -24.62 -9.31 5.67
CA ILE A 226 -23.55 -10.02 6.39
C ILE A 226 -24.00 -11.43 6.78
N ARG A 227 -25.29 -11.61 7.20
CA ARG A 227 -25.85 -12.94 7.47
C ARG A 227 -25.84 -13.81 6.21
N THR A 228 -26.25 -13.24 5.06
CA THR A 228 -26.22 -13.94 3.77
C THR A 228 -24.81 -14.41 3.40
N ALA A 229 -23.81 -13.53 3.54
CA ALA A 229 -22.41 -13.90 3.29
C ALA A 229 -21.90 -14.98 4.26
N ALA A 230 -22.24 -14.87 5.55
CA ALA A 230 -21.86 -15.85 6.57
C ALA A 230 -22.55 -17.22 6.34
N ARG A 231 -23.78 -17.21 5.82
CA ARG A 231 -24.50 -18.46 5.46
C ARG A 231 -23.85 -19.15 4.27
N GLU A 232 -23.47 -18.38 3.25
CA GLU A 232 -22.77 -18.94 2.08
C GLU A 232 -21.39 -19.48 2.47
N ALA A 233 -20.64 -18.77 3.30
CA ALA A 233 -19.36 -19.23 3.84
C ALA A 233 -19.51 -20.53 4.64
N ALA A 234 -20.61 -20.68 5.42
CA ALA A 234 -20.91 -21.91 6.14
C ALA A 234 -21.17 -23.08 5.19
N ARG A 235 -21.96 -22.86 4.15
CA ARG A 235 -22.26 -23.88 3.12
C ARG A 235 -21.00 -24.36 2.42
N GLU A 236 -20.15 -23.41 1.98
CA GLU A 236 -18.90 -23.73 1.30
C GLU A 236 -17.94 -24.52 2.20
N ALA A 237 -17.80 -24.10 3.46
CA ALA A 237 -16.93 -24.76 4.42
C ALA A 237 -17.42 -26.18 4.76
N LEU A 238 -18.73 -26.41 4.94
CA LEU A 238 -19.30 -27.73 5.18
C LEU A 238 -19.05 -28.65 4.00
N VAL A 239 -19.29 -28.18 2.78
CA VAL A 239 -19.01 -28.94 1.54
C VAL A 239 -17.54 -29.31 1.42
N ALA A 240 -16.63 -28.36 1.68
CA ALA A 240 -15.18 -28.58 1.67
C ALA A 240 -14.74 -29.62 2.73
N ASP A 241 -15.40 -29.62 3.89
CA ASP A 241 -15.18 -30.60 4.97
C ASP A 241 -15.87 -31.98 4.70
N GLY A 242 -16.55 -32.14 3.57
CA GLY A 242 -17.30 -33.37 3.23
C GLY A 242 -18.54 -33.60 4.07
N LYS A 243 -19.11 -32.54 4.66
CA LYS A 243 -20.33 -32.57 5.48
C LYS A 243 -21.56 -32.15 4.67
N GLU A 244 -22.74 -32.58 5.12
CA GLU A 244 -24.00 -32.08 4.56
C GLU A 244 -24.21 -30.60 4.95
N ASP A 245 -24.90 -29.85 4.07
CA ASP A 245 -25.26 -28.47 4.34
C ASP A 245 -26.28 -28.39 5.49
N ASP A 246 -25.92 -27.70 6.56
CA ASP A 246 -26.81 -27.38 7.66
C ASP A 246 -27.23 -25.90 7.55
N SER A 247 -28.47 -25.69 7.09
CA SER A 247 -29.02 -24.35 6.86
C SER A 247 -29.18 -23.50 8.12
N SER A 248 -29.03 -24.09 9.32
CA SER A 248 -29.09 -23.38 10.60
C SER A 248 -27.76 -22.75 11.03
N LEU A 249 -26.69 -23.04 10.31
CA LEU A 249 -25.35 -22.59 10.64
C LEU A 249 -24.87 -21.42 9.77
N TYR A 250 -24.17 -20.50 10.41
CA TYR A 250 -23.51 -19.35 9.83
C TYR A 250 -22.03 -19.39 10.21
N LEU A 251 -21.13 -19.03 9.30
CA LEU A 251 -19.70 -19.06 9.56
C LEU A 251 -19.11 -17.66 9.54
N PHE A 252 -18.43 -17.29 10.64
CA PHE A 252 -17.58 -16.12 10.70
C PHE A 252 -16.11 -16.54 10.78
N THR A 253 -15.28 -15.86 10.00
CA THR A 253 -13.86 -16.18 9.81
C THR A 253 -12.97 -15.02 10.26
N MET A 254 -11.64 -15.24 10.25
CA MET A 254 -10.65 -14.22 10.61
C MET A 254 -10.40 -13.18 9.51
N TYR A 255 -10.99 -13.34 8.32
CA TYR A 255 -10.86 -12.37 7.23
C TYR A 255 -11.63 -11.08 7.53
N ALA A 256 -11.05 -9.92 7.18
CA ALA A 256 -11.59 -8.61 7.50
C ALA A 256 -13.07 -8.40 7.13
N PRO A 257 -13.58 -8.84 5.94
CA PRO A 257 -14.99 -8.68 5.58
C PRO A 257 -15.96 -9.49 6.46
N SER A 258 -15.46 -10.49 7.18
CA SER A 258 -16.24 -11.31 8.13
C SER A 258 -16.05 -10.83 9.58
N TYR A 259 -14.79 -10.69 10.01
CA TYR A 259 -14.41 -10.29 11.36
C TYR A 259 -14.92 -8.90 11.74
N GLY A 260 -14.62 -7.89 10.92
CA GLY A 260 -14.95 -6.48 11.23
C GLY A 260 -16.45 -6.25 11.46
N PRO A 261 -17.32 -6.63 10.50
CA PRO A 261 -18.77 -6.49 10.68
C PRO A 261 -19.32 -7.27 11.87
N PHE A 262 -18.80 -8.47 12.17
CA PHE A 262 -19.23 -9.21 13.37
C PHE A 262 -18.90 -8.45 14.64
N MET A 263 -17.66 -7.96 14.77
CA MET A 263 -17.24 -7.17 15.95
C MET A 263 -18.02 -5.87 16.10
N LYS A 264 -18.49 -5.31 14.99
CA LYS A 264 -19.24 -4.05 14.96
C LYS A 264 -20.72 -4.23 15.29
N TYR A 265 -21.34 -5.31 14.83
CA TYR A 265 -22.81 -5.43 14.83
C TYR A 265 -23.38 -6.54 15.71
N ALA A 266 -22.62 -7.60 16.01
CA ALA A 266 -23.18 -8.74 16.76
C ALA A 266 -23.55 -8.31 18.21
N ASP A 267 -24.84 -8.49 18.59
CA ASP A 267 -25.30 -8.17 19.96
C ASP A 267 -24.73 -9.14 21.00
N ASN A 268 -24.43 -10.40 20.63
CA ASN A 268 -23.89 -11.40 21.55
C ASN A 268 -22.44 -11.11 21.95
N ARG A 269 -22.25 -10.52 23.14
CA ARG A 269 -20.94 -10.15 23.69
C ARG A 269 -19.97 -11.32 23.82
N SER A 270 -20.47 -12.49 24.24
CA SER A 270 -19.64 -13.68 24.44
C SER A 270 -19.05 -14.18 23.11
N LEU A 271 -19.81 -14.10 22.01
CA LEU A 271 -19.31 -14.46 20.69
C LEU A 271 -18.33 -13.42 20.14
N ARG A 272 -18.54 -12.11 20.45
CA ARG A 272 -17.51 -11.08 20.13
C ARG A 272 -16.21 -11.36 20.87
N GLU A 273 -16.26 -11.67 22.16
CA GLU A 273 -15.09 -12.05 22.95
C GLU A 273 -14.38 -13.28 22.36
N GLN A 274 -15.14 -14.32 22.01
CA GLN A 274 -14.60 -15.53 21.43
C GLN A 274 -13.89 -15.24 20.10
N LEU A 275 -14.55 -14.53 19.18
CA LEU A 275 -13.97 -14.20 17.87
C LEU A 275 -12.74 -13.30 18.00
N TRP A 276 -12.79 -12.31 18.91
CA TRP A 276 -11.68 -11.41 19.20
C TRP A 276 -10.46 -12.18 19.72
N LYS A 277 -10.66 -13.08 20.67
CA LYS A 277 -9.58 -13.93 21.21
C LYS A 277 -9.02 -14.84 20.13
N MET A 278 -9.85 -15.49 19.33
CA MET A 278 -9.39 -16.30 18.18
C MET A 278 -8.53 -15.48 17.23
N TYR A 279 -8.97 -14.27 16.90
CA TYR A 279 -8.23 -13.38 16.00
C TYR A 279 -6.86 -12.96 16.55
N ASN A 280 -6.79 -12.61 17.83
CA ASN A 280 -5.57 -12.09 18.47
C ASN A 280 -4.67 -13.19 19.04
N SER A 281 -5.07 -14.47 18.99
CA SER A 281 -4.25 -15.61 19.38
C SER A 281 -3.70 -16.42 18.20
N ARG A 282 -3.75 -15.88 16.98
CA ARG A 282 -3.21 -16.54 15.79
C ARG A 282 -1.67 -16.59 15.82
N ASN A 283 -1.11 -17.66 15.28
CA ASN A 283 0.34 -17.85 15.11
C ASN A 283 1.17 -17.81 16.40
N ILE A 284 0.55 -18.07 17.57
CA ILE A 284 1.24 -18.09 18.86
C ILE A 284 1.58 -19.51 19.34
N LYS A 285 1.08 -20.52 18.68
CA LYS A 285 1.28 -21.93 19.00
C LYS A 285 0.91 -22.83 17.80
N GLY A 286 1.29 -24.11 17.89
CA GLY A 286 0.92 -25.10 16.86
C GLY A 286 1.84 -25.08 15.65
N GLU A 287 1.34 -25.58 14.53
CA GLU A 287 2.12 -25.77 13.29
C GLU A 287 2.58 -24.44 12.69
N PHE A 288 1.76 -23.39 12.80
CA PHE A 288 2.02 -22.09 12.23
C PHE A 288 2.52 -21.04 13.25
N ASP A 289 3.15 -21.50 14.32
CA ASP A 289 3.74 -20.65 15.37
C ASP A 289 4.86 -19.75 14.80
N ASN A 290 4.72 -18.45 14.95
CA ASN A 290 5.70 -17.46 14.53
C ASN A 290 6.56 -16.89 15.67
N THR A 291 6.33 -17.29 16.93
CA THR A 291 7.04 -16.71 18.09
C THR A 291 8.55 -16.94 18.06
N SER A 292 9.00 -18.08 17.53
CA SER A 292 10.43 -18.35 17.30
C SER A 292 10.94 -17.64 16.03
N VAL A 293 10.14 -17.66 14.96
CA VAL A 293 10.51 -17.08 13.66
C VAL A 293 10.76 -15.58 13.76
N LEU A 294 9.87 -14.84 14.45
CA LEU A 294 10.05 -13.39 14.63
C LEU A 294 11.31 -13.03 15.43
N LYS A 295 11.68 -13.83 16.46
CA LYS A 295 12.93 -13.64 17.21
C LYS A 295 14.15 -13.84 16.32
N GLU A 296 14.13 -14.89 15.48
CA GLU A 296 15.21 -15.14 14.53
C GLU A 296 15.32 -14.02 13.48
N ILE A 297 14.19 -13.49 12.97
CA ILE A 297 14.16 -12.33 12.06
C ILE A 297 14.79 -11.12 12.74
N ALA A 298 14.36 -10.75 13.96
CA ALA A 298 14.90 -9.62 14.70
C ALA A 298 16.40 -9.75 14.96
N ASN A 299 16.85 -10.95 15.38
CA ASN A 299 18.27 -11.23 15.63
C ASN A 299 19.10 -11.19 14.34
N THR A 300 18.58 -11.74 13.23
CA THR A 300 19.27 -11.70 11.93
C THR A 300 19.41 -10.25 11.44
N ARG A 301 18.37 -9.43 11.63
CA ARG A 301 18.40 -7.99 11.33
C ARG A 301 19.41 -7.23 12.19
N LEU A 302 19.49 -7.54 13.49
CA LEU A 302 20.51 -6.97 14.37
C LEU A 302 21.93 -7.31 13.88
N GLU A 303 22.19 -8.59 13.53
CA GLU A 303 23.47 -9.01 12.98
C GLU A 303 23.79 -8.26 11.67
N LEU A 304 22.81 -8.09 10.81
CA LEU A 304 22.95 -7.32 9.56
C LEU A 304 23.32 -5.86 9.86
N GLY A 305 22.60 -5.20 10.77
CA GLY A 305 22.91 -3.84 11.20
C GLY A 305 24.34 -3.71 11.74
N LYS A 306 24.77 -4.64 12.61
CA LYS A 306 26.13 -4.66 13.17
C LYS A 306 27.19 -4.91 12.09
N LEU A 307 26.93 -5.82 11.15
CA LEU A 307 27.82 -6.07 10.01
C LEU A 307 28.02 -4.83 9.15
N MET A 308 26.94 -4.03 9.00
CA MET A 308 26.95 -2.73 8.28
C MET A 308 27.47 -1.56 9.14
N GLY A 309 28.10 -1.84 10.29
CA GLY A 309 28.73 -0.83 11.16
C GLY A 309 27.75 0.03 11.96
N LYS A 310 26.52 -0.44 12.16
CA LYS A 310 25.52 0.24 12.98
C LYS A 310 25.28 -0.49 14.30
N GLU A 311 24.78 0.24 15.29
CA GLU A 311 24.48 -0.33 16.61
C GLU A 311 23.29 -1.29 16.57
N ASN A 312 22.31 -0.98 15.72
CA ASN A 312 21.09 -1.76 15.53
C ASN A 312 20.57 -1.68 14.08
N PHE A 313 19.54 -2.48 13.79
CA PHE A 313 18.95 -2.53 12.45
C PHE A 313 18.27 -1.22 12.04
N SER A 314 17.62 -0.54 13.00
CA SER A 314 16.89 0.70 12.71
C SER A 314 17.82 1.81 12.23
N GLN A 315 19.00 1.98 12.85
CA GLN A 315 20.03 2.93 12.38
C GLN A 315 20.54 2.60 10.97
N PHE A 316 20.53 1.35 10.59
CA PHE A 316 20.88 0.91 9.24
C PHE A 316 19.75 1.23 8.24
N LYS A 317 18.53 0.83 8.55
CA LYS A 317 17.38 0.92 7.65
C LYS A 317 16.94 2.35 7.37
N LEU A 318 16.98 3.23 8.39
CA LEU A 318 16.44 4.59 8.28
C LEU A 318 17.35 5.58 7.50
N GLN A 319 18.54 5.19 7.10
CA GLN A 319 19.45 6.07 6.34
C GLN A 319 18.86 6.54 4.99
N GLY A 320 17.87 5.84 4.44
CA GLY A 320 17.18 6.14 3.18
C GLY A 320 15.76 6.66 3.39
N THR A 321 15.50 7.42 4.47
CA THR A 321 14.19 7.98 4.79
C THR A 321 14.29 9.45 5.20
N MET A 322 13.17 10.18 5.23
CA MET A 322 13.11 11.55 5.75
C MET A 322 13.46 11.63 7.24
N ALA A 323 13.01 10.66 8.03
CA ALA A 323 13.30 10.58 9.46
C ALA A 323 14.80 10.36 9.73
N ALA A 324 15.48 9.62 8.87
CA ALA A 324 16.92 9.34 8.87
C ALA A 324 17.47 8.65 10.13
N THR A 325 16.85 8.79 11.30
CA THR A 325 17.33 8.23 12.57
C THR A 325 16.22 7.65 13.43
N PRO A 326 16.51 6.65 14.29
CA PRO A 326 15.55 6.13 15.26
C PRO A 326 15.01 7.18 16.22
N GLU A 327 15.84 8.15 16.59
CA GLU A 327 15.48 9.23 17.50
C GLU A 327 14.41 10.15 16.87
N ALA A 328 14.51 10.46 15.58
CA ALA A 328 13.51 11.27 14.89
C ALA A 328 12.15 10.53 14.83
N VAL A 329 12.17 9.21 14.57
CA VAL A 329 10.98 8.36 14.62
C VAL A 329 10.35 8.38 16.01
N MET A 330 11.14 8.13 17.04
CA MET A 330 10.62 8.10 18.42
C MET A 330 10.12 9.47 18.87
N ASN A 331 10.75 10.56 18.45
CA ASN A 331 10.28 11.91 18.74
C ASN A 331 8.87 12.16 18.14
N LEU A 332 8.63 11.75 16.90
CA LEU A 332 7.30 11.83 16.30
C LEU A 332 6.27 11.01 17.09
N LEU A 333 6.58 9.73 17.37
CA LEU A 333 5.67 8.85 18.10
C LEU A 333 5.34 9.40 19.50
N GLU A 334 6.33 9.95 20.20
CA GLU A 334 6.16 10.51 21.53
C GLU A 334 5.39 11.85 21.51
N ASP A 335 5.63 12.70 20.50
CA ASP A 335 4.87 13.94 20.33
C ASP A 335 3.39 13.65 20.10
N LEU A 336 3.06 12.76 19.18
CA LEU A 336 1.68 12.31 18.95
C LEU A 336 1.08 11.65 20.19
N ARG A 337 1.81 10.75 20.84
CA ARG A 337 1.34 10.12 22.08
C ARG A 337 0.94 11.15 23.14
N THR A 338 1.77 12.17 23.33
CA THR A 338 1.54 13.20 24.33
C THR A 338 0.22 13.93 24.11
N HIS A 339 -0.13 14.19 22.84
CA HIS A 339 -1.36 14.92 22.51
C HIS A 339 -2.60 14.01 22.43
N TYR A 340 -2.46 12.76 21.98
CA TYR A 340 -3.60 11.87 21.75
C TYR A 340 -3.98 10.99 22.96
N ALA A 341 -3.08 10.73 23.91
CA ALA A 341 -3.32 9.77 24.96
C ALA A 341 -4.51 10.13 25.88
N GLU A 342 -4.62 11.38 26.33
CA GLU A 342 -5.72 11.81 27.20
C GLU A 342 -7.06 11.93 26.43
N PRO A 343 -7.12 12.51 25.23
CA PRO A 343 -8.30 12.44 24.38
C PRO A 343 -8.79 11.02 24.13
N ALA A 344 -7.92 10.06 23.81
CA ALA A 344 -8.29 8.67 23.61
C ALA A 344 -8.90 8.02 24.88
N ARG A 345 -8.29 8.27 26.06
CA ARG A 345 -8.85 7.79 27.31
C ARG A 345 -10.22 8.39 27.62
N LYS A 346 -10.43 9.65 27.23
CA LYS A 346 -11.72 10.31 27.35
C LYS A 346 -12.76 9.68 26.43
N GLU A 347 -12.43 9.45 25.18
CA GLU A 347 -13.31 8.72 24.23
C GLU A 347 -13.72 7.36 24.78
N MET A 348 -12.78 6.59 25.30
CA MET A 348 -13.06 5.27 25.86
C MET A 348 -14.00 5.35 27.08
N LYS A 349 -13.81 6.33 27.98
CA LYS A 349 -14.71 6.54 29.11
C LYS A 349 -16.10 6.94 28.67
N GLU A 350 -16.25 7.75 27.63
CA GLU A 350 -17.55 8.10 27.06
C GLU A 350 -18.26 6.88 26.48
N ILE A 351 -17.54 6.01 25.75
CA ILE A 351 -18.08 4.76 25.20
C ILE A 351 -18.50 3.82 26.32
N GLU A 352 -17.68 3.65 27.36
CA GLU A 352 -18.01 2.82 28.53
C GLU A 352 -19.24 3.33 29.27
N ALA A 353 -19.30 4.65 29.56
CA ALA A 353 -20.45 5.26 30.18
C ALA A 353 -21.73 5.15 29.33
N TYR A 354 -21.59 5.16 28.02
CA TYR A 354 -22.71 4.92 27.12
C TYR A 354 -23.20 3.45 27.20
N ALA A 355 -22.30 2.50 27.20
CA ALA A 355 -22.62 1.08 27.33
C ALA A 355 -23.30 0.77 28.70
N GLN A 356 -22.81 1.38 29.75
CA GLN A 356 -23.36 1.20 31.11
C GLN A 356 -24.83 1.61 31.25
N LYS A 357 -25.35 2.47 30.39
CA LYS A 357 -26.79 2.82 30.37
C LYS A 357 -27.71 1.63 30.09
N SER A 358 -27.22 0.68 29.27
CA SER A 358 -27.97 -0.53 28.89
C SER A 358 -27.50 -1.79 29.60
N GLU A 359 -26.20 -1.91 29.89
CA GLU A 359 -25.59 -3.11 30.47
C GLU A 359 -25.54 -3.06 32.02
N GLY A 360 -25.67 -1.87 32.61
CA GLY A 360 -25.54 -1.64 34.05
C GLY A 360 -24.15 -1.11 34.45
N GLU A 361 -24.08 -0.52 35.65
CA GLU A 361 -22.88 0.15 36.19
C GLU A 361 -21.66 -0.75 36.37
N GLU A 362 -21.86 -2.07 36.49
CA GLU A 362 -20.78 -3.07 36.60
C GLU A 362 -20.13 -3.42 35.25
N PHE A 363 -20.64 -2.87 34.16
CA PHE A 363 -20.05 -3.13 32.84
C PHE A 363 -18.71 -2.43 32.70
N HIS A 364 -17.69 -3.16 32.26
CA HIS A 364 -16.39 -2.65 31.88
C HIS A 364 -16.12 -2.89 30.39
N LEU A 365 -15.66 -1.84 29.70
CA LEU A 365 -15.34 -1.90 28.29
C LEU A 365 -14.07 -2.73 28.06
N MET A 366 -14.21 -3.80 27.27
CA MET A 366 -13.11 -4.68 26.89
C MET A 366 -12.75 -4.47 25.40
N PRO A 367 -11.59 -4.95 24.93
CA PRO A 367 -11.19 -4.77 23.53
C PRO A 367 -12.23 -5.26 22.51
N TRP A 368 -12.97 -6.33 22.81
CA TRP A 368 -14.04 -6.87 21.95
C TRP A 368 -15.36 -6.09 22.00
N ASP A 369 -15.45 -5.08 22.87
CA ASP A 369 -16.65 -4.24 23.03
C ASP A 369 -16.52 -2.90 22.30
N TYR A 370 -15.28 -2.45 22.05
CA TYR A 370 -15.01 -1.12 21.52
C TYR A 370 -15.77 -0.82 20.22
N SER A 371 -15.57 -1.65 19.19
CA SER A 371 -16.18 -1.41 17.87
C SER A 371 -17.71 -1.40 17.93
N TYR A 372 -18.30 -2.27 18.75
CA TYR A 372 -19.75 -2.37 18.91
C TYR A 372 -20.34 -1.14 19.60
N TRP A 373 -19.78 -0.71 20.73
CA TRP A 373 -20.32 0.42 21.48
C TRP A 373 -19.94 1.77 20.89
N ALA A 374 -18.77 1.87 20.27
CA ALA A 374 -18.37 3.06 19.51
C ALA A 374 -19.33 3.34 18.36
N ASP A 375 -19.69 2.30 17.57
CA ASP A 375 -20.66 2.43 16.47
C ASP A 375 -22.04 2.87 16.97
N LYS A 376 -22.54 2.26 18.04
CA LYS A 376 -23.83 2.65 18.64
C LYS A 376 -23.83 4.09 19.16
N LEU A 377 -22.77 4.51 19.84
CA LEU A 377 -22.64 5.89 20.34
C LEU A 377 -22.53 6.88 19.18
N MET A 378 -21.76 6.56 18.15
CA MET A 378 -21.61 7.37 16.95
C MET A 378 -22.95 7.56 16.25
N ASN A 379 -23.69 6.47 16.02
CA ASN A 379 -25.01 6.51 15.38
C ASN A 379 -26.03 7.31 16.20
N GLU A 380 -26.04 7.20 17.55
CA GLU A 380 -26.92 8.00 18.41
C GLU A 380 -26.56 9.49 18.39
N ARG A 381 -25.24 9.81 18.44
CA ARG A 381 -24.75 11.19 18.53
C ARG A 381 -24.93 11.97 17.24
N TYR A 382 -24.63 11.36 16.11
CA TYR A 382 -24.56 12.06 14.82
C TYR A 382 -25.74 11.73 13.91
N ALA A 383 -26.54 10.70 14.20
CA ALA A 383 -27.58 10.15 13.31
C ALA A 383 -27.07 10.02 11.87
N PHE A 384 -25.86 9.47 11.74
CA PHE A 384 -25.11 9.38 10.48
C PHE A 384 -24.63 7.92 10.27
N ASN A 385 -24.75 7.45 9.04
CA ASN A 385 -24.08 6.27 8.54
C ASN A 385 -23.71 6.49 7.06
N ASP A 386 -22.75 5.75 6.56
CA ASP A 386 -22.21 5.90 5.20
C ASP A 386 -23.28 5.69 4.11
N GLU A 387 -24.32 4.92 4.39
CA GLU A 387 -25.39 4.60 3.43
C GLU A 387 -26.17 5.84 2.99
N VAL A 388 -26.27 6.88 3.83
CA VAL A 388 -26.98 8.11 3.49
C VAL A 388 -26.19 9.01 2.52
N MET A 389 -24.88 8.79 2.39
CA MET A 389 -24.04 9.52 1.43
C MET A 389 -23.92 8.83 0.08
N LYS A 390 -24.05 7.51 0.00
CA LYS A 390 -23.93 6.72 -1.23
C LYS A 390 -24.73 7.28 -2.41
N PRO A 391 -25.99 7.75 -2.25
CA PRO A 391 -26.76 8.31 -3.38
C PRO A 391 -26.11 9.50 -4.07
N TYR A 392 -25.17 10.18 -3.43
CA TYR A 392 -24.47 11.35 -3.96
C TYR A 392 -23.15 11.00 -4.66
N PHE A 393 -22.68 9.74 -4.52
CA PHE A 393 -21.41 9.27 -5.07
C PHE A 393 -21.64 8.20 -6.16
N GLU A 394 -22.36 8.58 -7.22
CA GLU A 394 -22.44 7.75 -8.41
C GLU A 394 -21.07 7.72 -9.10
N LEU A 395 -20.60 6.52 -9.51
CA LEU A 395 -19.22 6.27 -9.94
C LEU A 395 -18.76 7.22 -11.06
N ASN A 396 -19.56 7.44 -12.12
CA ASN A 396 -19.11 8.28 -13.22
C ASN A 396 -19.04 9.76 -12.79
N ASN A 397 -19.99 10.24 -11.97
CA ASN A 397 -19.93 11.58 -11.41
C ASN A 397 -18.72 11.72 -10.46
N THR A 398 -18.38 10.66 -9.72
CA THR A 398 -17.21 10.64 -8.84
C THR A 398 -15.92 10.68 -9.64
N ILE A 399 -15.81 9.92 -10.74
CA ILE A 399 -14.65 9.99 -11.65
C ILE A 399 -14.48 11.41 -12.19
N ASP A 400 -15.56 12.02 -12.68
CA ASP A 400 -15.53 13.40 -13.18
C ASP A 400 -15.13 14.40 -12.08
N GLY A 401 -15.58 14.17 -10.85
CA GLY A 401 -15.21 14.98 -9.68
C GLY A 401 -13.74 14.88 -9.31
N VAL A 402 -13.22 13.66 -9.23
CA VAL A 402 -11.81 13.38 -8.89
C VAL A 402 -10.88 13.90 -9.98
N PHE A 403 -11.19 13.67 -11.25
CA PHE A 403 -10.44 14.28 -12.36
C PHE A 403 -10.55 15.81 -12.34
N GLY A 404 -11.75 16.32 -12.02
CA GLY A 404 -12.03 17.76 -11.85
C GLY A 404 -11.20 18.42 -10.75
N LEU A 405 -10.80 17.67 -9.71
CA LEU A 405 -9.87 18.14 -8.68
C LEU A 405 -8.52 18.51 -9.31
N ALA A 406 -7.92 17.61 -10.06
CA ALA A 406 -6.65 17.88 -10.73
C ALA A 406 -6.76 18.99 -11.79
N THR A 407 -7.94 19.10 -12.45
CA THR A 407 -8.21 20.20 -13.38
C THR A 407 -8.22 21.55 -12.66
N LYS A 408 -8.89 21.65 -11.51
CA LYS A 408 -8.96 22.89 -10.73
C LYS A 408 -7.62 23.28 -10.14
N LEU A 409 -6.87 22.30 -9.58
CA LEU A 409 -5.58 22.54 -8.93
C LEU A 409 -4.47 22.82 -9.95
N TYR A 410 -4.34 21.98 -10.96
CA TYR A 410 -3.16 21.93 -11.81
C TYR A 410 -3.41 22.24 -13.27
N GLY A 411 -4.69 22.34 -13.67
CA GLY A 411 -5.10 22.55 -15.06
C GLY A 411 -5.04 21.28 -15.91
N TYR A 412 -4.96 20.10 -15.31
CA TYR A 412 -4.87 18.83 -16.02
C TYR A 412 -6.20 18.47 -16.68
N THR A 413 -6.14 17.81 -17.83
CA THR A 413 -7.30 17.29 -18.53
C THR A 413 -7.14 15.83 -18.86
N PHE A 414 -8.26 15.08 -18.82
CA PHE A 414 -8.31 13.64 -18.99
C PHE A 414 -9.23 13.30 -20.15
N LYS A 415 -8.76 12.48 -21.09
CA LYS A 415 -9.53 12.07 -22.26
C LYS A 415 -9.45 10.57 -22.44
N GLU A 416 -10.59 9.88 -22.33
CA GLU A 416 -10.64 8.43 -22.60
C GLU A 416 -10.21 8.16 -24.05
N ASN A 417 -9.26 7.21 -24.23
CA ASN A 417 -8.80 6.75 -25.52
C ASN A 417 -8.91 5.24 -25.61
N LYS A 418 -9.87 4.76 -26.40
CA LYS A 418 -10.16 3.32 -26.59
C LYS A 418 -9.19 2.61 -27.54
N ASP A 419 -8.32 3.35 -28.24
CA ASP A 419 -7.30 2.77 -29.11
C ASP A 419 -6.06 2.31 -28.33
N ILE A 420 -5.94 2.70 -27.04
CA ILE A 420 -4.89 2.23 -26.14
C ILE A 420 -5.26 0.82 -25.65
N PRO A 421 -4.41 -0.20 -25.85
CA PRO A 421 -4.67 -1.54 -25.37
C PRO A 421 -4.84 -1.59 -23.85
N VAL A 422 -5.81 -2.37 -23.38
CA VAL A 422 -6.06 -2.63 -21.96
C VAL A 422 -6.02 -4.14 -21.69
N TYR A 423 -5.65 -4.50 -20.47
CA TYR A 423 -5.50 -5.92 -20.09
C TYR A 423 -6.84 -6.59 -19.69
N HIS A 424 -7.89 -5.81 -19.43
CA HIS A 424 -9.22 -6.33 -19.10
C HIS A 424 -10.31 -5.37 -19.62
N PRO A 425 -11.49 -5.88 -20.06
CA PRO A 425 -12.57 -5.03 -20.60
C PRO A 425 -13.12 -3.96 -19.65
N ASP A 426 -13.00 -4.17 -18.32
CA ASP A 426 -13.43 -3.20 -17.31
C ASP A 426 -12.45 -2.04 -17.13
N VAL A 427 -11.23 -2.15 -17.66
CA VAL A 427 -10.18 -1.12 -17.54
C VAL A 427 -10.40 -0.03 -18.59
N LYS A 428 -10.28 1.21 -18.14
CA LYS A 428 -10.29 2.38 -19.03
C LYS A 428 -8.90 3.00 -19.11
N ALA A 429 -8.52 3.48 -20.28
CA ALA A 429 -7.27 4.23 -20.50
C ALA A 429 -7.58 5.69 -20.85
N TYR A 430 -6.87 6.60 -20.19
CA TYR A 430 -7.03 8.04 -20.38
C TYR A 430 -5.70 8.67 -20.79
N GLU A 431 -5.75 9.52 -21.83
CA GLU A 431 -4.71 10.48 -22.13
C GLU A 431 -4.77 11.62 -21.12
N VAL A 432 -3.65 11.98 -20.52
CA VAL A 432 -3.57 13.05 -19.53
C VAL A 432 -2.70 14.19 -20.07
N TYR A 433 -3.21 15.40 -20.03
CA TYR A 433 -2.55 16.60 -20.57
C TYR A 433 -2.41 17.68 -19.49
N ASP A 434 -1.30 18.42 -19.55
CA ASP A 434 -1.10 19.63 -18.74
C ASP A 434 -1.89 20.80 -19.31
N SER A 435 -1.96 21.89 -18.55
CA SER A 435 -2.65 23.15 -18.88
C SER A 435 -2.15 23.82 -20.16
N ASP A 436 -0.94 23.56 -20.61
CA ASP A 436 -0.38 24.06 -21.87
C ASP A 436 -0.67 23.15 -23.06
N GLY A 437 -1.37 22.03 -22.86
CA GLY A 437 -1.72 21.04 -23.86
C GLY A 437 -0.63 20.00 -24.09
N SER A 438 0.50 20.04 -23.37
CA SER A 438 1.51 18.97 -23.43
C SER A 438 0.98 17.71 -22.76
N MET A 439 1.32 16.53 -23.31
CA MET A 439 0.90 15.25 -22.77
C MET A 439 1.76 14.88 -21.55
N LEU A 440 1.10 14.55 -20.45
CA LEU A 440 1.76 14.06 -19.23
C LEU A 440 2.02 12.56 -19.28
N GLY A 441 1.05 11.76 -19.71
CA GLY A 441 1.15 10.32 -19.76
C GLY A 441 -0.19 9.64 -20.02
N VAL A 442 -0.23 8.34 -19.81
CA VAL A 442 -1.45 7.52 -19.88
C VAL A 442 -1.81 7.06 -18.49
N LEU A 443 -3.09 7.22 -18.11
CA LEU A 443 -3.68 6.68 -16.88
C LEU A 443 -4.59 5.51 -17.22
N TYR A 444 -4.30 4.34 -16.70
CA TYR A 444 -5.22 3.21 -16.69
C TYR A 444 -5.99 3.20 -15.36
N ALA A 445 -7.31 3.00 -15.44
CA ALA A 445 -8.20 2.95 -14.27
C ALA A 445 -8.97 1.64 -14.24
N ASP A 446 -8.74 0.85 -13.21
CA ASP A 446 -9.32 -0.47 -12.97
C ASP A 446 -10.12 -0.47 -11.68
N PHE A 447 -11.39 -0.09 -11.76
CA PHE A 447 -12.21 0.18 -10.59
C PHE A 447 -12.86 -1.06 -9.96
N PHE A 448 -13.15 -2.11 -10.74
CA PHE A 448 -14.06 -3.15 -10.29
C PHE A 448 -13.37 -4.39 -9.73
N TYR A 449 -13.96 -4.94 -8.67
CA TYR A 449 -13.62 -6.26 -8.17
C TYR A 449 -13.80 -7.35 -9.23
N ARG A 450 -12.92 -8.34 -9.20
CA ARG A 450 -13.06 -9.61 -9.90
C ARG A 450 -12.39 -10.72 -9.11
N THR A 451 -12.85 -11.96 -9.32
CA THR A 451 -12.29 -13.14 -8.66
C THR A 451 -10.80 -13.24 -8.94
N GLY A 452 -9.99 -13.41 -7.90
CA GLY A 452 -8.54 -13.53 -7.97
C GLY A 452 -7.78 -12.22 -7.94
N LYS A 453 -8.40 -11.08 -8.24
CA LYS A 453 -7.76 -9.76 -8.08
C LYS A 453 -7.36 -9.54 -6.62
N SER A 454 -6.16 -9.06 -6.38
CA SER A 454 -5.67 -8.74 -5.03
C SER A 454 -6.61 -7.77 -4.30
N PRO A 455 -6.85 -7.96 -3.00
CA PRO A 455 -7.72 -7.08 -2.21
C PRO A 455 -7.04 -5.72 -1.96
N GLY A 456 -7.87 -4.71 -1.60
CA GLY A 456 -7.41 -3.35 -1.36
C GLY A 456 -7.43 -2.50 -2.62
N ALA A 457 -6.61 -1.48 -2.64
CA ALA A 457 -6.40 -0.61 -3.80
C ALA A 457 -4.91 -0.27 -3.87
N TRP A 458 -4.44 0.10 -5.06
CA TRP A 458 -3.06 0.52 -5.25
C TRP A 458 -2.87 1.30 -6.55
N MET A 459 -1.82 2.10 -6.58
CA MET A 459 -1.26 2.69 -7.78
C MET A 459 0.10 2.07 -8.05
N THR A 460 0.40 1.83 -9.32
CA THR A 460 1.75 1.54 -9.80
C THR A 460 1.89 1.95 -11.28
N GLU A 461 2.95 1.50 -11.93
CA GLU A 461 3.25 1.87 -13.31
C GLU A 461 3.58 0.64 -14.16
N PHE A 462 3.27 0.70 -15.45
CA PHE A 462 3.84 -0.19 -16.45
C PHE A 462 5.16 0.36 -17.00
N ARG A 463 5.34 1.67 -16.89
CA ARG A 463 6.55 2.40 -17.26
C ARG A 463 6.57 3.76 -16.55
N GLY A 464 7.69 4.12 -15.93
CA GLY A 464 7.94 5.46 -15.39
C GLY A 464 8.32 6.46 -16.49
N GLU A 465 8.41 7.74 -16.10
CA GLU A 465 8.94 8.77 -16.97
C GLU A 465 10.48 8.70 -17.02
N GLU A 466 11.03 9.01 -18.18
CA GLU A 466 12.46 9.25 -18.34
C GLU A 466 12.74 10.21 -19.50
N LYS A 467 13.94 10.76 -19.56
CA LYS A 467 14.44 11.52 -20.71
C LYS A 467 15.71 10.87 -21.23
N ASP A 468 15.78 10.69 -22.53
CA ASP A 468 17.01 10.21 -23.16
C ASP A 468 18.14 11.30 -23.16
N ALA A 469 19.34 10.93 -23.59
CA ALA A 469 20.47 11.85 -23.64
C ALA A 469 20.24 13.07 -24.57
N GLN A 470 19.24 13.00 -25.46
CA GLN A 470 18.82 14.08 -26.35
C GLN A 470 17.70 14.93 -25.75
N GLY A 471 17.19 14.57 -24.56
CA GLY A 471 16.09 15.24 -23.86
C GLY A 471 14.70 14.83 -24.37
N ASN A 472 14.58 13.78 -25.21
CA ASN A 472 13.30 13.26 -25.62
C ASN A 472 12.66 12.53 -24.42
N ARG A 473 11.40 12.83 -24.19
CA ARG A 473 10.64 12.31 -23.04
C ARG A 473 9.95 11.00 -23.40
N THR A 474 10.16 9.96 -22.60
CA THR A 474 9.34 8.75 -22.58
C THR A 474 8.16 8.97 -21.64
N LEU A 475 6.93 8.81 -22.13
CA LEU A 475 5.73 9.09 -21.35
C LEU A 475 5.47 7.96 -20.33
N PRO A 476 5.09 8.30 -19.09
CA PRO A 476 4.72 7.31 -18.10
C PRO A 476 3.38 6.62 -18.44
N LEU A 477 3.29 5.35 -18.07
CA LEU A 477 2.09 4.52 -18.16
C LEU A 477 1.69 4.14 -16.74
N ILE A 478 0.85 4.94 -16.15
CA ILE A 478 0.41 4.82 -14.76
C ILE A 478 -0.91 4.04 -14.70
N TYR A 479 -1.10 3.22 -13.66
CA TYR A 479 -2.39 2.63 -13.45
C TYR A 479 -2.81 2.62 -11.98
N ILE A 480 -4.12 2.79 -11.76
CA ILE A 480 -4.78 2.70 -10.46
C ILE A 480 -5.74 1.54 -10.46
N VAL A 481 -5.79 0.85 -9.33
CA VAL A 481 -6.63 -0.34 -9.12
C VAL A 481 -7.45 -0.14 -7.86
N CYS A 482 -8.76 -0.36 -7.98
CA CYS A 482 -9.70 -0.42 -6.86
C CYS A 482 -10.47 -1.75 -6.89
N ASN A 483 -11.30 -1.98 -5.89
CA ASN A 483 -12.14 -3.17 -5.78
C ASN A 483 -13.61 -2.81 -5.50
N PHE A 484 -14.14 -1.83 -6.25
CA PHE A 484 -15.54 -1.43 -6.13
C PHE A 484 -16.48 -2.51 -6.66
N SER A 485 -17.71 -2.53 -6.14
CA SER A 485 -18.72 -3.46 -6.60
C SER A 485 -19.11 -3.21 -8.06
N LYS A 486 -19.27 -4.27 -8.84
CA LYS A 486 -19.73 -4.15 -10.24
C LYS A 486 -21.20 -3.72 -10.32
N PRO A 487 -21.60 -3.05 -11.41
CA PRO A 487 -23.00 -2.75 -11.64
C PRO A 487 -23.82 -4.02 -11.78
N VAL A 488 -25.00 -4.05 -11.14
CA VAL A 488 -25.96 -5.14 -11.27
C VAL A 488 -27.04 -4.75 -12.28
N GLY A 489 -26.97 -5.30 -13.47
CA GLY A 489 -27.84 -4.89 -14.58
C GLY A 489 -27.57 -3.44 -14.98
N ASN A 490 -28.65 -2.62 -15.06
CA ASN A 490 -28.55 -1.21 -15.41
C ASN A 490 -28.57 -0.27 -14.18
N LYS A 491 -28.32 -0.78 -12.98
CA LYS A 491 -28.30 0.04 -11.77
C LYS A 491 -27.03 0.88 -11.72
N ALA A 492 -27.13 2.12 -11.23
CA ALA A 492 -25.99 2.96 -10.93
C ALA A 492 -25.08 2.31 -9.89
N VAL A 493 -23.78 2.45 -10.04
CA VAL A 493 -22.79 2.07 -9.02
C VAL A 493 -22.66 3.25 -8.06
N LEU A 494 -23.01 3.01 -6.81
CA LEU A 494 -22.97 4.02 -5.75
C LEU A 494 -21.85 3.67 -4.78
N LEU A 495 -20.91 4.59 -4.61
CA LEU A 495 -19.76 4.40 -3.74
C LEU A 495 -20.06 4.85 -2.31
N THR A 496 -19.42 4.19 -1.35
CA THR A 496 -19.33 4.68 0.03
C THR A 496 -18.35 5.86 0.12
N PRO A 497 -18.42 6.70 1.16
CA PRO A 497 -17.39 7.71 1.42
C PRO A 497 -15.97 7.12 1.45
N GLY A 498 -15.77 5.97 2.10
CA GLY A 498 -14.46 5.30 2.14
C GLY A 498 -13.98 4.80 0.77
N GLU A 499 -14.88 4.38 -0.15
CA GLU A 499 -14.49 4.04 -1.52
C GLU A 499 -14.10 5.29 -2.32
N VAL A 500 -14.74 6.44 -2.08
CA VAL A 500 -14.34 7.73 -2.70
C VAL A 500 -13.00 8.20 -2.14
N GLU A 501 -12.76 8.07 -0.83
CA GLU A 501 -11.48 8.34 -0.18
C GLU A 501 -10.35 7.49 -0.77
N THR A 502 -10.58 6.18 -0.91
CA THR A 502 -9.66 5.26 -1.58
C THR A 502 -9.33 5.71 -3.00
N PHE A 503 -10.32 6.13 -3.78
CA PHE A 503 -10.08 6.63 -5.13
C PHE A 503 -9.27 7.94 -5.14
N LEU A 504 -9.55 8.87 -4.23
CA LEU A 504 -8.76 10.10 -4.06
C LEU A 504 -7.31 9.79 -3.69
N HIS A 505 -7.09 8.80 -2.81
CA HIS A 505 -5.78 8.32 -2.41
C HIS A 505 -4.98 7.80 -3.61
N GLU A 506 -5.49 6.78 -4.31
CA GLU A 506 -4.80 6.19 -5.46
C GLU A 506 -4.58 7.20 -6.59
N PHE A 507 -5.53 8.13 -6.75
CA PHE A 507 -5.39 9.22 -7.69
C PHE A 507 -4.30 10.23 -7.30
N GLY A 508 -4.05 10.42 -6.01
CA GLY A 508 -2.91 11.22 -5.51
C GLY A 508 -1.57 10.64 -5.93
N HIS A 509 -1.40 9.33 -5.77
CA HIS A 509 -0.24 8.62 -6.30
C HIS A 509 -0.15 8.69 -7.83
N ALA A 510 -1.28 8.54 -8.53
CA ALA A 510 -1.30 8.66 -10.00
C ALA A 510 -0.88 10.04 -10.47
N LEU A 511 -1.32 11.09 -9.79
CA LEU A 511 -0.88 12.47 -10.09
C LEU A 511 0.63 12.63 -9.86
N HIS A 512 1.20 12.01 -8.84
CA HIS A 512 2.64 12.00 -8.60
C HIS A 512 3.38 11.30 -9.76
N GLY A 513 2.93 10.11 -10.17
CA GLY A 513 3.52 9.39 -11.31
C GLY A 513 3.42 10.12 -12.64
N LEU A 514 2.26 10.77 -12.92
CA LEU A 514 2.00 11.48 -14.17
C LEU A 514 2.71 12.85 -14.25
N SER A 515 2.87 13.52 -13.12
CA SER A 515 3.40 14.89 -13.06
C SER A 515 4.92 14.95 -13.09
N ALA A 516 5.60 13.86 -12.77
CA ALA A 516 7.06 13.83 -12.65
C ALA A 516 7.74 14.35 -13.93
N GLN A 517 8.84 15.06 -13.75
CA GLN A 517 9.66 15.63 -14.82
C GLN A 517 11.15 15.25 -14.62
N ALA A 518 11.38 14.12 -13.95
CA ALA A 518 12.71 13.60 -13.72
C ALA A 518 13.46 13.34 -15.03
N VAL A 519 14.77 13.48 -15.00
CA VAL A 519 15.64 13.12 -16.13
C VAL A 519 15.97 11.64 -16.07
N TYR A 520 16.11 11.09 -14.87
CA TYR A 520 16.59 9.72 -14.62
C TYR A 520 15.49 8.79 -14.19
N PRO A 521 15.42 7.55 -14.72
CA PRO A 521 14.42 6.54 -14.36
C PRO A 521 14.29 6.32 -12.85
N SER A 522 15.41 6.29 -12.11
CA SER A 522 15.42 6.08 -10.67
C SER A 522 14.72 7.18 -9.85
N PHE A 523 14.40 8.31 -10.46
CA PHE A 523 13.70 9.44 -9.81
C PHE A 523 12.29 9.67 -10.35
N ALA A 524 11.81 8.81 -11.25
CA ALA A 524 10.50 8.94 -11.84
C ALA A 524 9.39 8.78 -10.80
N GLY A 525 8.41 9.65 -10.86
CA GLY A 525 7.13 9.54 -10.15
C GLY A 525 7.26 9.21 -8.67
N THR A 526 6.74 8.05 -8.29
CA THR A 526 6.68 7.59 -6.91
C THR A 526 7.98 6.96 -6.38
N ASN A 527 9.09 7.00 -7.17
CA ASN A 527 10.42 6.56 -6.73
C ASN A 527 11.04 7.59 -5.76
N VAL A 528 10.46 7.70 -4.59
CA VAL A 528 10.83 8.61 -3.50
C VAL A 528 11.02 7.83 -2.20
N TYR A 529 11.47 8.50 -1.14
CA TYR A 529 11.57 7.86 0.17
C TYR A 529 10.20 7.37 0.66
N HIS A 530 10.21 6.21 1.30
CA HIS A 530 9.01 5.52 1.77
C HIS A 530 8.11 6.36 2.70
N ASP A 531 8.72 7.19 3.55
CA ASP A 531 8.01 8.10 4.46
C ASP A 531 7.62 9.45 3.82
N PHE A 532 7.75 9.58 2.49
CA PHE A 532 7.31 10.74 1.71
C PHE A 532 6.23 10.39 0.68
N VAL A 533 6.19 9.14 0.23
CA VAL A 533 5.33 8.72 -0.89
C VAL A 533 3.85 8.95 -0.61
N GLU A 534 3.40 8.73 0.64
CA GLU A 534 2.00 8.84 1.04
C GLU A 534 1.53 10.30 1.23
N LEU A 535 2.44 11.28 1.22
CA LEU A 535 2.04 12.70 1.30
C LEU A 535 1.00 13.06 0.21
N PHE A 536 1.23 12.60 -1.02
CA PHE A 536 0.43 13.03 -2.17
C PHE A 536 -0.92 12.31 -2.24
N SER A 537 -0.98 11.06 -1.80
CA SER A 537 -2.21 10.27 -1.70
C SER A 537 -3.11 10.79 -0.59
N GLN A 538 -2.58 10.89 0.64
CA GLN A 538 -3.30 11.37 1.82
C GLN A 538 -3.72 12.85 1.68
N PHE A 539 -2.92 13.68 1.00
CA PHE A 539 -3.30 15.05 0.70
C PHE A 539 -4.63 15.14 -0.06
N ASN A 540 -4.85 14.28 -1.04
CA ASN A 540 -6.09 14.30 -1.82
C ASN A 540 -7.32 13.87 -0.99
N GLU A 541 -7.16 12.97 -0.02
CA GLU A 541 -8.25 12.51 0.86
C GLU A 541 -8.93 13.68 1.59
N ASN A 542 -8.15 14.71 1.98
CA ASN A 542 -8.67 15.88 2.69
C ASN A 542 -9.82 16.58 1.93
N TYR A 543 -9.83 16.50 0.60
CA TYR A 543 -10.89 17.13 -0.20
C TYR A 543 -12.27 16.48 -0.01
N LEU A 544 -12.34 15.23 0.46
CA LEU A 544 -13.62 14.55 0.70
C LEU A 544 -14.48 15.26 1.77
N THR A 545 -13.86 16.03 2.64
CA THR A 545 -14.56 16.83 3.67
C THR A 545 -14.86 18.26 3.24
N GLU A 546 -14.41 18.67 2.04
CA GLU A 546 -14.53 20.06 1.58
C GLU A 546 -15.78 20.28 0.71
N LYS A 547 -16.69 21.10 1.24
CA LYS A 547 -17.95 21.41 0.55
C LYS A 547 -17.75 21.94 -0.87
N GLU A 548 -16.74 22.80 -1.08
CA GLU A 548 -16.48 23.41 -2.39
C GLU A 548 -16.04 22.36 -3.44
N PHE A 549 -15.38 21.31 -3.01
CA PHE A 549 -15.06 20.17 -3.87
C PHE A 549 -16.29 19.31 -4.13
N LEU A 550 -17.02 18.93 -3.10
CA LEU A 550 -18.23 18.09 -3.20
C LEU A 550 -19.33 18.75 -4.02
N ASP A 551 -19.52 20.05 -3.89
CA ASP A 551 -20.47 20.82 -4.71
C ASP A 551 -20.21 20.71 -6.23
N GLY A 552 -19.02 20.32 -6.62
CA GLY A 552 -18.63 20.14 -8.02
C GLY A 552 -19.27 18.92 -8.69
N PHE A 553 -19.45 17.82 -7.92
CA PHE A 553 -19.85 16.53 -8.49
C PHE A 553 -20.85 15.74 -7.64
N ALA A 554 -20.81 15.86 -6.30
CA ALA A 554 -21.62 15.07 -5.39
C ALA A 554 -23.11 15.46 -5.49
N ARG A 555 -23.83 14.73 -6.34
CA ARG A 555 -25.24 14.94 -6.63
C ARG A 555 -26.01 13.65 -6.46
N HIS A 556 -27.18 13.74 -5.85
CA HIS A 556 -28.07 12.60 -5.71
C HIS A 556 -28.40 12.01 -7.09
N HIS A 557 -28.12 10.72 -7.27
CA HIS A 557 -28.14 10.05 -8.57
C HIS A 557 -29.54 10.02 -9.23
N GLU A 558 -30.63 10.14 -8.45
CA GLU A 558 -32.00 10.18 -8.98
C GLU A 558 -32.53 11.62 -9.13
N THR A 559 -32.28 12.49 -8.14
CA THR A 559 -32.87 13.85 -8.13
C THR A 559 -31.98 14.93 -8.72
N GLY A 560 -30.64 14.68 -8.80
CA GLY A 560 -29.65 15.64 -9.23
C GLY A 560 -29.35 16.76 -8.22
N GLU A 561 -29.94 16.69 -7.02
CA GLU A 561 -29.70 17.65 -5.94
C GLU A 561 -28.29 17.52 -5.36
N LYS A 562 -27.70 18.64 -4.98
CA LYS A 562 -26.41 18.65 -4.30
C LYS A 562 -26.50 18.02 -2.92
N MET A 563 -25.39 17.48 -2.45
CA MET A 563 -25.29 16.99 -1.08
C MET A 563 -25.58 18.12 -0.09
N PRO A 564 -26.50 17.91 0.89
CA PRO A 564 -26.79 18.91 1.93
C PRO A 564 -25.56 19.22 2.79
N VAL A 565 -25.39 20.51 3.15
CA VAL A 565 -24.26 20.94 3.98
C VAL A 565 -24.27 20.26 5.35
N GLU A 566 -25.45 20.05 5.92
CA GLU A 566 -25.64 19.39 7.20
C GLU A 566 -25.17 17.93 7.17
N LEU A 567 -25.23 17.27 6.02
CA LEU A 567 -24.73 15.92 5.84
C LEU A 567 -23.20 15.91 5.80
N ILE A 568 -22.58 16.90 5.14
CA ILE A 568 -21.14 17.08 5.11
C ILE A 568 -20.60 17.37 6.51
N GLU A 569 -21.24 18.27 7.26
CA GLU A 569 -20.86 18.60 8.65
C GLU A 569 -20.92 17.39 9.56
N LYS A 570 -21.98 16.59 9.47
CA LYS A 570 -22.11 15.33 10.22
C LYS A 570 -21.01 14.32 9.86
N PHE A 571 -20.67 14.23 8.58
CA PHE A 571 -19.57 13.36 8.12
C PHE A 571 -18.23 13.80 8.73
N VAL A 572 -17.91 15.10 8.67
CA VAL A 572 -16.70 15.66 9.27
C VAL A 572 -16.64 15.40 10.78
N GLU A 573 -17.75 15.60 11.48
CA GLU A 573 -17.82 15.34 12.92
C GLU A 573 -17.71 13.85 13.25
N SER A 574 -18.32 12.98 12.44
CA SER A 574 -18.22 11.53 12.63
C SER A 574 -16.80 11.01 12.41
N ASN A 575 -16.03 11.58 11.47
CA ASN A 575 -14.63 11.20 11.23
C ASN A 575 -13.71 11.60 12.40
N ARG A 576 -14.06 12.66 13.16
CA ARG A 576 -13.32 13.03 14.37
C ARG A 576 -13.61 12.10 15.57
N PHE A 577 -14.75 11.42 15.54
CA PHE A 577 -15.09 10.47 16.60
C PHE A 577 -14.20 9.22 16.51
N GLY A 578 -13.49 8.92 17.58
CA GLY A 578 -12.55 7.80 17.63
C GLY A 578 -11.19 8.07 17.00
N ALA A 579 -10.93 9.29 16.48
CA ALA A 579 -9.64 9.63 15.86
C ALA A 579 -8.48 9.49 16.88
N ALA A 580 -8.70 9.86 18.15
CA ALA A 580 -7.68 9.71 19.17
C ALA A 580 -7.38 8.24 19.48
N TYR A 581 -8.40 7.40 19.59
CA TYR A 581 -8.21 5.95 19.74
C TYR A 581 -7.47 5.34 18.54
N ALA A 582 -7.87 5.70 17.34
CA ALA A 582 -7.25 5.22 16.11
C ALA A 582 -5.77 5.61 16.04
N CYS A 583 -5.43 6.86 16.36
CA CYS A 583 -4.04 7.32 16.43
C CYS A 583 -3.24 6.51 17.46
N MET A 584 -3.71 6.38 18.70
CA MET A 584 -3.01 5.61 19.74
C MET A 584 -2.79 4.15 19.34
N ARG A 585 -3.74 3.54 18.60
CA ARG A 585 -3.57 2.19 18.07
C ARG A 585 -2.46 2.13 17.03
N GLN A 586 -2.38 3.10 16.10
CA GLN A 586 -1.31 3.18 15.11
C GLN A 586 0.06 3.41 15.78
N LEU A 587 0.11 4.26 16.79
CA LEU A 587 1.33 4.45 17.58
C LEU A 587 1.79 3.14 18.23
N GLY A 588 0.86 2.30 18.71
CA GLY A 588 1.16 0.98 19.27
C GLY A 588 1.94 0.08 18.29
N PHE A 589 1.60 0.11 17.02
CA PHE A 589 2.33 -0.60 15.97
C PHE A 589 3.72 0.01 15.73
N GLY A 590 3.83 1.34 15.72
CA GLY A 590 5.10 2.05 15.58
C GLY A 590 6.06 1.78 16.74
N TYR A 591 5.56 1.84 17.98
CA TYR A 591 6.36 1.50 19.16
C TYR A 591 6.84 0.04 19.14
N LEU A 592 5.99 -0.88 18.72
CA LEU A 592 6.33 -2.30 18.61
C LEU A 592 7.38 -2.56 17.53
N ASP A 593 7.24 -1.92 16.36
CA ASP A 593 8.23 -1.97 15.28
C ASP A 593 9.61 -1.49 15.76
N MET A 594 9.64 -0.31 16.38
CA MET A 594 10.90 0.25 16.89
C MET A 594 11.49 -0.60 18.00
N ALA A 595 10.69 -1.19 18.88
CA ALA A 595 11.16 -2.06 19.95
C ALA A 595 11.92 -3.30 19.42
N TYR A 596 11.45 -3.92 18.33
CA TYR A 596 12.13 -5.05 17.70
C TYR A 596 13.39 -4.65 16.93
N HIS A 597 13.47 -3.43 16.40
CA HIS A 597 14.54 -3.05 15.47
C HIS A 597 15.59 -2.09 16.05
N THR A 598 15.38 -1.62 17.29
CA THR A 598 16.39 -0.85 18.05
C THR A 598 17.11 -1.69 19.10
N ILE A 599 16.89 -3.00 19.14
CA ILE A 599 17.66 -3.90 20.03
C ILE A 599 19.14 -3.82 19.71
N THR A 600 19.99 -3.86 20.73
CA THR A 600 21.46 -3.86 20.61
C THR A 600 22.09 -5.21 20.97
N GLU A 601 21.31 -6.07 21.64
CA GLU A 601 21.68 -7.44 21.99
C GLU A 601 20.63 -8.41 21.43
N PRO A 602 21.03 -9.65 21.08
CA PRO A 602 20.09 -10.65 20.56
C PRO A 602 18.98 -10.97 21.55
N LEU A 603 17.76 -11.11 21.04
CA LEU A 603 16.64 -11.65 21.81
C LEU A 603 16.91 -13.11 22.17
N PRO A 604 16.87 -13.48 23.45
CA PRO A 604 17.11 -14.86 23.86
C PRO A 604 15.95 -15.79 23.46
N ASP A 605 16.23 -17.07 23.25
CA ASP A 605 15.21 -18.07 22.93
C ASP A 605 14.12 -18.14 24.02
N SER A 606 14.49 -17.90 25.27
CA SER A 606 13.59 -17.89 26.44
C SER A 606 12.71 -16.65 26.52
N LEU A 607 12.86 -15.66 25.62
CA LEU A 607 12.05 -14.45 25.65
C LEU A 607 10.56 -14.78 25.53
N ASN A 608 9.77 -14.31 26.48
CA ASN A 608 8.32 -14.28 26.35
C ASN A 608 7.90 -13.12 25.43
N VAL A 609 7.39 -13.47 24.24
CA VAL A 609 7.01 -12.49 23.21
C VAL A 609 5.83 -11.62 23.68
N GLU A 610 4.88 -12.19 24.43
CA GLU A 610 3.75 -11.46 24.97
C GLU A 610 4.21 -10.36 25.95
N GLU A 611 5.10 -10.72 26.90
CA GLU A 611 5.65 -9.75 27.85
C GLU A 611 6.46 -8.64 27.15
N PHE A 612 7.23 -9.01 26.10
CA PHE A 612 7.97 -8.05 25.30
C PHE A 612 7.03 -7.05 24.61
N GLU A 613 5.97 -7.54 23.94
CA GLU A 613 4.97 -6.71 23.29
C GLU A 613 4.24 -5.81 24.27
N VAL A 614 3.79 -6.36 25.42
CA VAL A 614 3.13 -5.60 26.47
C VAL A 614 3.99 -4.43 26.93
N LYS A 615 5.28 -4.67 27.17
CA LYS A 615 6.23 -3.64 27.57
C LYS A 615 6.49 -2.61 26.47
N ALA A 616 6.62 -3.05 25.22
CA ALA A 616 6.84 -2.15 24.09
C ALA A 616 5.69 -1.18 23.87
N GLN A 617 4.46 -1.65 24.03
CA GLN A 617 3.24 -0.86 23.82
C GLN A 617 2.71 -0.16 25.06
N ASP A 618 3.32 -0.35 26.24
CA ASP A 618 2.85 0.23 27.51
C ASP A 618 2.53 1.74 27.44
N PRO A 619 3.38 2.59 26.79
CA PRO A 619 3.12 4.03 26.71
C PRO A 619 1.82 4.42 25.99
N VAL A 620 1.35 3.57 25.09
CA VAL A 620 0.21 3.85 24.18
C VAL A 620 -0.99 2.93 24.41
N ARG A 621 -0.89 2.01 25.34
CA ARG A 621 -1.93 1.02 25.64
C ARG A 621 -3.16 1.66 26.25
N LEU A 622 -4.31 1.37 25.66
CA LEU A 622 -5.62 1.86 26.13
C LEU A 622 -6.44 0.80 26.86
N PHE A 623 -6.22 -0.48 26.56
CA PHE A 623 -6.83 -1.62 27.23
C PHE A 623 -5.79 -2.41 28.03
N ASN A 624 -6.22 -3.09 29.09
CA ASN A 624 -5.36 -4.09 29.73
C ASN A 624 -5.02 -5.21 28.76
N ALA A 625 -3.83 -5.77 28.90
CA ALA A 625 -3.45 -6.94 28.11
C ALA A 625 -4.38 -8.11 28.42
N VAL A 626 -4.77 -8.84 27.40
CA VAL A 626 -5.54 -10.09 27.52
C VAL A 626 -4.56 -11.25 27.32
N GLU A 627 -4.43 -12.08 28.35
CA GLU A 627 -3.50 -13.22 28.36
C GLU A 627 -3.70 -14.12 27.13
N GLY A 628 -2.59 -14.53 26.53
CA GLY A 628 -2.58 -15.38 25.34
C GLY A 628 -2.98 -14.68 24.04
N THR A 629 -2.95 -13.34 24.00
CA THR A 629 -3.19 -12.56 22.80
C THR A 629 -2.06 -11.59 22.52
N MET A 630 -1.65 -11.47 21.26
CA MET A 630 -0.59 -10.54 20.85
C MET A 630 -0.64 -10.26 19.33
N VAL A 631 -0.03 -9.16 18.91
CA VAL A 631 0.06 -8.72 17.51
C VAL A 631 1.31 -9.29 16.85
N SER A 632 2.43 -9.37 17.55
CA SER A 632 3.75 -9.68 17.00
C SER A 632 3.78 -10.90 16.06
N PRO A 633 3.19 -12.07 16.40
CA PRO A 633 3.26 -13.25 15.53
C PRO A 633 2.47 -13.14 14.22
N ASN A 634 1.61 -12.11 14.12
CA ASN A 634 0.80 -11.81 12.95
C ASN A 634 1.18 -10.50 12.25
N PHE A 635 2.20 -9.80 12.75
CA PHE A 635 2.56 -8.48 12.25
C PHE A 635 3.37 -8.58 10.95
N GLY A 636 2.68 -9.01 9.90
CA GLY A 636 3.29 -9.18 8.57
C GLY A 636 3.99 -7.93 8.04
N HIS A 637 3.46 -6.72 8.29
CA HIS A 637 4.09 -5.47 7.84
C HIS A 637 5.58 -5.41 8.18
N ILE A 638 5.95 -5.71 9.42
CA ILE A 638 7.34 -5.57 9.88
C ILE A 638 8.16 -6.85 9.75
N PHE A 639 7.54 -8.05 9.71
CA PHE A 639 8.29 -9.30 9.69
C PHE A 639 8.36 -9.97 8.32
N SER A 640 7.35 -9.83 7.46
CA SER A 640 7.33 -10.38 6.11
C SER A 640 7.16 -9.33 5.01
N GLY A 641 6.71 -8.11 5.37
CA GLY A 641 6.61 -6.98 4.47
C GLY A 641 7.85 -6.06 4.53
N GLY A 642 7.81 -4.97 3.80
CA GLY A 642 8.91 -4.00 3.67
C GLY A 642 9.04 -2.98 4.81
N TYR A 643 8.17 -3.02 5.85
CA TYR A 643 7.98 -1.96 6.83
C TYR A 643 8.83 -2.10 8.11
N ALA A 644 9.85 -2.95 8.12
CA ALA A 644 10.78 -3.06 9.26
C ALA A 644 11.47 -1.72 9.55
N SER A 645 11.34 -1.19 10.77
CA SER A 645 11.70 0.19 11.15
C SER A 645 11.01 1.26 10.30
N GLY A 646 9.89 0.94 9.66
CA GLY A 646 9.21 1.81 8.70
C GLY A 646 7.72 2.01 8.97
N TYR A 647 7.13 1.36 9.99
CA TYR A 647 5.70 1.48 10.26
C TYR A 647 5.27 2.91 10.64
N TYR A 648 6.17 3.69 11.25
CA TYR A 648 5.96 5.10 11.56
C TYR A 648 5.60 5.96 10.34
N GLY A 649 5.99 5.50 9.14
CA GLY A 649 5.84 6.23 7.87
C GLY A 649 4.40 6.65 7.59
N TYR A 650 3.40 5.86 8.01
CA TYR A 650 1.99 6.24 7.92
C TYR A 650 1.68 7.52 8.71
N LYS A 651 2.13 7.61 9.96
CA LYS A 651 1.93 8.82 10.77
C LYS A 651 2.85 9.97 10.38
N TRP A 652 4.03 9.68 9.87
CA TRP A 652 4.94 10.69 9.33
C TRP A 652 4.29 11.41 8.13
N SER A 653 3.81 10.66 7.16
CA SER A 653 3.15 11.20 5.97
C SER A 653 1.85 11.93 6.32
N GLU A 654 1.10 11.44 7.29
CA GLU A 654 -0.13 12.07 7.78
C GLU A 654 0.11 13.44 8.42
N VAL A 655 1.24 13.62 9.10
CA VAL A 655 1.69 14.95 9.58
C VAL A 655 2.02 15.86 8.42
N LEU A 656 2.72 15.34 7.40
CA LEU A 656 3.08 16.12 6.21
C LEU A 656 1.83 16.55 5.43
N ASP A 657 0.88 15.63 5.21
CA ASP A 657 -0.34 15.92 4.44
C ASP A 657 -1.22 16.95 5.14
N ALA A 658 -1.44 16.80 6.46
CA ALA A 658 -2.26 17.72 7.23
C ALA A 658 -1.69 19.15 7.22
N ASP A 659 -0.37 19.30 7.44
CA ASP A 659 0.27 20.62 7.39
C ASP A 659 0.32 21.16 5.95
N ALA A 660 0.50 20.31 4.93
CA ALA A 660 0.42 20.73 3.54
C ALA A 660 -0.99 21.23 3.20
N PHE A 661 -2.04 20.49 3.60
CA PHE A 661 -3.41 20.90 3.36
C PHE A 661 -3.81 22.16 4.15
N ALA A 662 -3.24 22.37 5.33
CA ALA A 662 -3.40 23.61 6.09
C ALA A 662 -3.01 24.85 5.26
N ALA A 663 -1.97 24.78 4.42
CA ALA A 663 -1.63 25.87 3.51
C ALA A 663 -2.75 26.20 2.52
N PHE A 664 -3.49 25.21 2.05
CA PHE A 664 -4.66 25.42 1.20
C PHE A 664 -5.86 25.95 1.99
N LYS A 665 -6.06 25.51 3.24
CA LYS A 665 -7.09 26.09 4.10
C LYS A 665 -6.82 27.58 4.40
N GLU A 666 -5.55 27.96 4.60
CA GLU A 666 -5.12 29.35 4.85
C GLU A 666 -5.35 30.26 3.63
N ASN A 667 -5.16 29.78 2.41
CA ASN A 667 -5.17 30.58 1.18
C ASN A 667 -6.42 30.38 0.32
N GLY A 668 -7.19 29.32 0.58
CA GLY A 668 -8.30 28.82 -0.24
C GLY A 668 -7.94 27.47 -0.86
N ILE A 669 -8.84 26.47 -0.73
CA ILE A 669 -8.58 25.08 -1.12
C ILE A 669 -8.28 24.88 -2.62
N PHE A 670 -8.53 25.87 -3.43
CA PHE A 670 -8.22 25.93 -4.87
C PHE A 670 -7.33 27.13 -5.22
N ASP A 671 -6.58 27.72 -4.23
CA ASP A 671 -5.67 28.82 -4.54
C ASP A 671 -4.59 28.37 -5.53
N LYS A 672 -4.56 29.07 -6.68
CA LYS A 672 -3.66 28.71 -7.78
C LYS A 672 -2.19 28.81 -7.42
N LYS A 673 -1.79 29.79 -6.59
CA LYS A 673 -0.39 29.98 -6.21
C LYS A 673 0.09 28.85 -5.29
N THR A 674 -0.75 28.44 -4.36
CA THR A 674 -0.48 27.30 -3.46
C THR A 674 -0.43 26.00 -4.27
N ALA A 675 -1.39 25.80 -5.18
CA ALA A 675 -1.42 24.64 -6.08
C ALA A 675 -0.19 24.58 -6.99
N ASP A 676 0.28 25.72 -7.55
CA ASP A 676 1.49 25.73 -8.38
C ASP A 676 2.75 25.38 -7.61
N LYS A 677 2.84 25.74 -6.32
CA LYS A 677 3.95 25.31 -5.46
C LYS A 677 3.88 23.81 -5.16
N PHE A 678 2.70 23.30 -4.87
CA PHE A 678 2.49 21.87 -4.61
C PHE A 678 2.76 21.04 -5.88
N LYS A 679 2.31 21.52 -7.06
CA LYS A 679 2.63 20.90 -8.35
C LYS A 679 4.13 20.72 -8.57
N LYS A 680 4.96 21.68 -8.12
CA LYS A 680 6.43 21.54 -8.20
C LYS A 680 6.98 20.40 -7.38
N MET A 681 6.37 20.07 -6.23
CA MET A 681 6.75 18.88 -5.47
C MET A 681 6.41 17.60 -6.24
N LEU A 682 5.20 17.51 -6.80
CA LEU A 682 4.79 16.40 -7.67
C LEU A 682 5.76 16.22 -8.85
N GLN A 683 6.13 17.32 -9.50
CA GLN A 683 7.02 17.31 -10.67
C GLN A 683 8.45 16.88 -10.36
N ALA A 684 8.91 17.10 -9.14
CA ALA A 684 10.27 16.76 -8.76
C ALA A 684 10.53 15.26 -8.66
N GLY A 685 9.50 14.44 -8.35
CA GLY A 685 9.72 13.03 -8.05
C GLY A 685 10.81 12.84 -7.01
N GLY A 686 11.75 11.91 -7.24
CA GLY A 686 12.91 11.65 -6.40
C GLY A 686 14.12 12.56 -6.64
N SER A 687 14.05 13.50 -7.62
CA SER A 687 15.20 14.28 -8.09
C SER A 687 15.74 15.32 -7.08
N VAL A 688 14.95 15.64 -6.05
CA VAL A 688 15.32 16.57 -4.96
C VAL A 688 15.04 15.89 -3.62
N ASP A 689 15.84 16.25 -2.61
CA ASP A 689 15.63 15.79 -1.24
C ASP A 689 14.19 16.12 -0.75
N PRO A 690 13.43 15.16 -0.21
CA PRO A 690 12.03 15.35 0.16
C PRO A 690 11.80 16.47 1.18
N MET A 691 12.66 16.59 2.20
CA MET A 691 12.52 17.66 3.20
C MET A 691 12.79 19.04 2.58
N THR A 692 13.74 19.12 1.65
CA THR A 692 14.02 20.35 0.89
C THR A 692 12.82 20.76 0.05
N LEU A 693 12.16 19.81 -0.63
CA LEU A 693 10.91 20.04 -1.38
C LEU A 693 9.80 20.54 -0.47
N TYR A 694 9.60 19.86 0.64
CA TYR A 694 8.54 20.17 1.60
C TYR A 694 8.72 21.58 2.19
N VAL A 695 9.92 21.91 2.67
CA VAL A 695 10.23 23.24 3.21
C VAL A 695 10.13 24.31 2.11
N GLY A 696 10.49 23.99 0.87
CA GLY A 696 10.32 24.87 -0.28
C GLY A 696 8.85 25.19 -0.59
N PHE A 697 7.96 24.22 -0.37
CA PHE A 697 6.50 24.39 -0.48
C PHE A 697 5.93 25.18 0.71
N ARG A 698 6.15 24.68 1.94
CA ARG A 698 5.49 25.16 3.16
C ARG A 698 6.15 26.38 3.78
N GLY A 699 7.45 26.57 3.55
CA GLY A 699 8.27 27.65 4.13
C GLY A 699 8.76 27.38 5.56
N LYS A 700 8.44 26.20 6.11
CA LYS A 700 8.81 25.76 7.48
C LYS A 700 8.94 24.22 7.52
N GLN A 701 9.55 23.71 8.57
CA GLN A 701 9.53 22.29 8.90
C GLN A 701 8.09 21.85 9.25
N PRO A 702 7.71 20.61 8.99
CA PRO A 702 6.40 20.08 9.38
C PRO A 702 6.25 20.03 10.89
N THR A 703 5.03 20.27 11.37
CA THR A 703 4.65 20.11 12.79
C THR A 703 3.35 19.31 12.88
N THR A 704 3.10 18.69 14.01
CA THR A 704 1.90 17.91 14.27
C THR A 704 0.63 18.76 14.47
N GLU A 705 0.75 20.07 14.60
CA GLU A 705 -0.35 21.00 14.92
C GLU A 705 -1.54 20.87 13.95
N ALA A 706 -1.28 20.80 12.65
CA ALA A 706 -2.34 20.72 11.64
C ALA A 706 -3.10 19.37 11.72
N LEU A 707 -2.39 18.28 11.99
CA LEU A 707 -3.01 16.97 12.20
C LEU A 707 -3.89 16.99 13.46
N LEU A 708 -3.39 17.54 14.56
CA LEU A 708 -4.15 17.67 15.80
C LEU A 708 -5.43 18.51 15.59
N GLU A 709 -5.35 19.62 14.85
CA GLU A 709 -6.51 20.45 14.51
C GLU A 709 -7.53 19.69 13.65
N ARG A 710 -7.07 18.95 12.62
CA ARG A 710 -7.92 18.11 11.77
C ARG A 710 -8.70 17.09 12.59
N ASP A 711 -8.04 16.42 13.49
CA ASP A 711 -8.63 15.39 14.37
C ASP A 711 -9.43 15.96 15.54
N GLY A 712 -9.50 17.30 15.66
CA GLY A 712 -10.24 17.97 16.75
C GLY A 712 -9.56 17.90 18.12
N ILE A 713 -8.26 17.59 18.16
CA ILE A 713 -7.45 17.55 19.37
C ILE A 713 -7.03 18.98 19.73
N LYS A 714 -7.36 19.42 20.94
CA LYS A 714 -6.99 20.76 21.41
C LYS A 714 -5.52 20.80 21.79
N VAL A 715 -4.81 21.72 21.18
CA VAL A 715 -3.45 22.09 21.61
C VAL A 715 -3.58 23.27 22.59
N ASP A 716 -3.18 23.07 23.84
CA ASP A 716 -3.04 24.18 24.77
C ASP A 716 -1.92 25.11 24.29
N LYS A 717 -2.27 26.33 23.85
CA LYS A 717 -1.33 27.34 23.34
C LYS A 717 -0.55 27.98 24.47
#